data_dba5bdf545c3676a966c7f02184af048
#
_entry.id   dba5bdf545c3676a966c7f02184af048
#
_cell.length_a   1.000
_cell.length_b   1.000
_cell.length_c   1.000
_cell.angle_alpha   90.00
_cell.angle_beta   90.00
_cell.angle_gamma   90.00
#
_symmetry.space_group_name_H-M   'P 1'
#
loop_
_entity.id
_entity.type
_entity.pdbx_description
1 polymer ?
#
loop_
_entity_poly.entity_id
_entity_poly.type
_entity_poly.pdbx_seq_one_letter_code
_entity_poly.pdbx_strand_id
1 'polypeptide(L)'
;GGYPQPGEPRQPGYGQQPMASPQGPAESSGPLSGTGYGEYDSIRSSDGGPTGFFGGRAGGPGGPGDSGGGAGGSGGSGGYGGGSGGYGSGEYGRRKRKRSAAALIGPMAGALGLALLLGVGVYAFAESGGGCTGDDALSLSVAVAPDIQPVVVKAAGRFNDGKHKVGGKCVRADVRKVEPASVATLLSGQGVANDSNKRPDVWIPDSSLWTALAQGGERGAKNIEPTKTSIATSPIVVGLPQTLAAQLKKQGITASPSWDNLLKAAGGVAGGAVTKNQMIPAGSVRLIVPDPTRNAAGMGSLMITSMLLANDPNKESIFTGIVRTVRESTVPNVQAQFTHFRKGRTGKQPISLSSEQALWSYNHGGPSEPAVALYPTEGTLSMDYPFTVTSDDGDRQKAARLLEQAMSSEDTRRDARELGFRTPDGKAPSGFGAKEGVSPARPRQLPNPKAAEVNQVMQAWSKLSLGLRMLTLIDVSGSMAEEVAPHTNRLQAIAQVSQGGLSMMSNDTELGQWLFSTNMQGKLPYKESVSIGPLGERIGSNTRRNLVLSQLNQMKPKPNGDTGLYRTMLAAYKEMNESYKPEFGNSILLLTDGKNDDPGGPTLAQTLAQLKGMQDENKPIQVNMIGFGKGVDRNELERIAEATNGNVQIAMTPQDIQKIFLKMLSRRITS
;
A
#
# COMPACT_ATOMS: atom_id res chain seq x y z
N GLY A 1 -2.92 2.96 -73.42
CA GLY A 1 -2.69 1.83 -72.61
C GLY A 1 -3.32 2.03 -71.23
N GLY A 2 -4.63 1.67 -71.09
CA GLY A 2 -5.33 1.82 -69.80
C GLY A 2 -5.22 0.54 -68.96
N TYR A 3 -5.05 0.73 -67.70
CA TYR A 3 -5.15 -0.35 -66.68
C TYR A 3 -6.61 -0.43 -66.19
N PRO A 4 -7.20 -1.63 -66.01
CA PRO A 4 -8.53 -1.77 -65.43
C PRO A 4 -8.46 -1.83 -63.90
N GLN A 5 -9.44 -1.20 -63.22
CA GLN A 5 -9.70 -1.29 -61.80
C GLN A 5 -10.38 -2.62 -61.43
N PRO A 6 -10.11 -3.18 -60.24
CA PRO A 6 -10.81 -4.36 -59.73
C PRO A 6 -12.12 -3.97 -59.00
N GLY A 7 -13.17 -4.77 -59.28
CA GLY A 7 -14.53 -4.56 -58.79
C GLY A 7 -14.75 -4.98 -57.34
N GLU A 8 -15.73 -4.34 -56.71
CA GLU A 8 -16.26 -4.62 -55.37
C GLU A 8 -16.95 -5.99 -55.28
N PRO A 9 -16.88 -6.68 -54.17
CA PRO A 9 -17.66 -7.90 -53.93
C PRO A 9 -19.07 -7.57 -53.39
N ARG A 10 -20.07 -8.17 -54.03
CA ARG A 10 -21.49 -8.11 -53.68
C ARG A 10 -21.78 -8.85 -52.38
N GLN A 11 -22.60 -8.27 -51.51
CA GLN A 11 -23.24 -8.90 -50.37
C GLN A 11 -24.35 -9.87 -50.79
N PRO A 12 -24.58 -11.01 -50.10
CA PRO A 12 -25.77 -11.85 -50.30
C PRO A 12 -26.94 -11.34 -49.46
N GLY A 13 -28.10 -11.28 -50.07
CA GLY A 13 -29.35 -10.82 -49.49
C GLY A 13 -29.97 -11.81 -48.52
N TYR A 14 -30.56 -11.27 -47.47
CA TYR A 14 -31.39 -12.01 -46.50
C TYR A 14 -32.85 -12.02 -46.99
N GLY A 15 -33.38 -13.23 -47.21
CA GLY A 15 -34.80 -13.47 -47.46
C GLY A 15 -35.61 -13.39 -46.16
N GLN A 16 -36.70 -12.64 -46.25
CA GLN A 16 -37.76 -12.62 -45.24
C GLN A 16 -38.64 -13.86 -45.39
N GLN A 17 -39.03 -14.48 -44.27
CA GLN A 17 -40.25 -15.29 -44.18
C GLN A 17 -40.99 -15.03 -42.84
N PRO A 18 -42.35 -15.25 -42.84
CA PRO A 18 -43.25 -14.47 -42.01
C PRO A 18 -43.66 -15.14 -40.68
N MET A 19 -44.28 -14.31 -39.86
CA MET A 19 -44.90 -14.62 -38.56
C MET A 19 -46.02 -15.68 -38.65
N ALA A 20 -46.08 -16.55 -37.64
CA ALA A 20 -47.27 -17.23 -37.23
C ALA A 20 -47.40 -17.18 -35.70
N SER A 21 -48.52 -16.60 -35.26
CA SER A 21 -49.00 -16.69 -33.88
C SER A 21 -49.82 -18.00 -33.72
N PRO A 22 -49.83 -18.55 -32.51
CA PRO A 22 -51.08 -19.19 -32.07
C PRO A 22 -51.56 -18.69 -30.70
N GLN A 23 -52.89 -18.69 -30.65
CA GLN A 23 -53.84 -18.43 -29.57
C GLN A 23 -53.61 -19.28 -28.33
N GLY A 24 -54.01 -18.72 -27.16
CA GLY A 24 -54.16 -19.45 -25.92
C GLY A 24 -55.42 -20.34 -25.90
N PRO A 25 -55.63 -21.05 -24.79
CA PRO A 25 -56.62 -20.57 -23.81
C PRO A 25 -56.38 -20.88 -22.32
N ALA A 26 -57.03 -20.05 -21.47
CA ALA A 26 -57.81 -20.25 -20.26
C ALA A 26 -57.17 -20.79 -18.97
N GLU A 27 -57.16 -19.86 -18.02
CA GLU A 27 -57.64 -19.92 -16.62
C GLU A 27 -57.41 -21.15 -15.73
N SER A 28 -56.69 -20.95 -14.63
CA SER A 28 -57.22 -21.26 -13.31
C SER A 28 -56.48 -20.49 -12.19
N SER A 29 -57.30 -19.86 -11.44
CA SER A 29 -57.21 -19.11 -10.19
C SER A 29 -56.31 -19.67 -9.08
N GLY A 30 -55.67 -18.70 -8.37
CA GLY A 30 -55.45 -18.82 -6.92
C GLY A 30 -54.18 -18.17 -6.41
N PRO A 31 -54.23 -17.37 -5.36
CA PRO A 31 -53.24 -16.37 -5.04
C PRO A 31 -52.23 -16.84 -3.99
N LEU A 32 -51.06 -16.18 -3.90
CA LEU A 32 -50.30 -15.90 -2.65
C LEU A 32 -49.02 -15.11 -3.00
N SER A 33 -49.04 -13.87 -2.74
CA SER A 33 -48.36 -13.11 -1.68
C SER A 33 -46.86 -13.32 -1.50
N GLY A 34 -46.14 -12.24 -1.63
CA GLY A 34 -45.15 -11.86 -0.66
C GLY A 34 -43.73 -11.67 -1.13
N THR A 35 -43.44 -10.52 -1.71
CA THR A 35 -42.07 -9.99 -1.74
C THR A 35 -41.75 -9.40 -0.38
N GLY A 36 -40.85 -10.05 0.38
CA GLY A 36 -40.32 -9.52 1.62
C GLY A 36 -38.94 -8.93 1.42
N TYR A 37 -38.86 -7.63 1.48
CA TYR A 37 -37.62 -6.91 1.79
C TYR A 37 -37.33 -7.09 3.28
N GLY A 38 -36.19 -7.67 3.64
CA GLY A 38 -35.71 -7.77 5.01
C GLY A 38 -35.17 -6.45 5.50
N GLU A 39 -35.87 -5.86 6.41
CA GLU A 39 -35.47 -4.73 7.24
C GLU A 39 -34.41 -5.16 8.26
N TYR A 40 -33.42 -4.28 8.44
CA TYR A 40 -32.47 -4.35 9.55
C TYR A 40 -33.14 -3.85 10.82
N ASP A 41 -33.36 -4.76 11.76
CA ASP A 41 -33.83 -4.42 13.11
C ASP A 41 -32.68 -3.89 13.97
N SER A 42 -32.89 -2.68 14.43
CA SER A 42 -32.10 -1.99 15.45
C SER A 42 -32.53 -2.45 16.84
N ILE A 43 -31.63 -3.01 17.61
CA ILE A 43 -31.86 -3.32 19.02
C ILE A 43 -31.83 -2.03 19.84
N ARG A 44 -32.96 -1.61 20.32
CA ARG A 44 -33.13 -0.60 21.39
C ARG A 44 -33.11 -1.30 22.74
N SER A 45 -32.25 -0.81 23.63
CA SER A 45 -32.35 -1.01 25.07
C SER A 45 -33.51 -0.23 25.64
N SER A 46 -34.33 -0.84 26.48
CA SER A 46 -35.26 -0.15 27.37
C SER A 46 -35.17 -0.70 28.78
N ASP A 47 -34.99 0.24 29.71
CA ASP A 47 -35.03 0.10 31.16
C ASP A 47 -36.37 -0.41 31.70
N GLY A 48 -36.31 -1.07 32.84
CA GLY A 48 -37.49 -1.32 33.69
C GLY A 48 -37.27 -2.36 34.76
N GLY A 49 -36.86 -2.00 35.99
CA GLY A 49 -37.05 -2.81 37.18
C GLY A 49 -38.48 -2.60 37.73
N PRO A 50 -38.87 -3.04 38.94
CA PRO A 50 -38.14 -3.75 40.01
C PRO A 50 -38.94 -4.91 40.66
N THR A 51 -38.48 -5.40 41.86
CA THR A 51 -39.09 -6.23 42.89
C THR A 51 -38.85 -7.76 42.70
N GLY A 52 -38.42 -8.54 43.66
CA GLY A 52 -38.22 -8.44 45.08
C GLY A 52 -38.18 -9.86 45.68
N PHE A 53 -37.48 -10.00 46.77
CA PHE A 53 -37.65 -10.96 47.89
C PHE A 53 -36.96 -12.33 47.96
N PHE A 54 -36.25 -12.46 49.12
CA PHE A 54 -35.90 -13.59 49.99
C PHE A 54 -34.81 -14.59 49.49
N GLY A 55 -33.85 -15.02 50.29
CA GLY A 55 -33.55 -14.94 51.71
C GLY A 55 -32.60 -16.07 52.10
N GLY A 56 -31.80 -15.85 53.14
CA GLY A 56 -31.21 -16.89 53.99
C GLY A 56 -29.69 -17.05 53.89
N ARG A 57 -28.89 -16.45 54.79
CA ARG A 57 -28.29 -16.92 56.07
C ARG A 57 -27.48 -18.21 55.92
N ALA A 58 -26.30 -18.38 56.39
CA ALA A 58 -25.45 -17.98 57.55
C ALA A 58 -24.09 -18.67 57.33
N GLY A 59 -23.00 -18.21 57.80
CA GLY A 59 -22.32 -18.19 59.04
C GLY A 59 -20.83 -17.92 58.88
N GLY A 60 -20.26 -17.01 59.65
CA GLY A 60 -18.84 -16.95 59.97
C GLY A 60 -18.61 -17.85 61.23
N PRO A 61 -17.54 -17.73 61.97
CA PRO A 61 -16.44 -16.76 62.06
C PRO A 61 -15.05 -17.38 62.28
N GLY A 62 -14.01 -16.56 62.41
CA GLY A 62 -12.77 -16.96 63.06
C GLY A 62 -11.49 -16.27 62.58
N GLY A 63 -11.10 -15.19 63.21
CA GLY A 63 -9.67 -14.84 63.33
C GLY A 63 -9.15 -15.45 64.66
N PRO A 64 -8.04 -15.05 65.23
CA PRO A 64 -7.02 -14.03 64.95
C PRO A 64 -5.58 -14.50 65.24
N GLY A 65 -4.61 -13.58 65.24
CA GLY A 65 -3.29 -13.75 65.91
C GLY A 65 -2.15 -13.55 64.93
N ASP A 66 -1.35 -12.69 65.08
CA ASP A 66 -0.69 -11.84 66.07
C ASP A 66 0.83 -12.04 65.97
N SER A 67 1.58 -10.90 66.12
CA SER A 67 2.96 -10.72 66.54
C SER A 67 4.06 -11.11 65.56
N GLY A 68 5.10 -10.36 65.39
CA GLY A 68 5.74 -9.30 66.05
C GLY A 68 7.13 -9.08 65.46
N GLY A 69 7.60 -7.90 65.59
CA GLY A 69 8.85 -7.40 66.12
C GLY A 69 10.02 -7.50 65.15
N GLY A 70 10.84 -6.55 65.03
CA GLY A 70 11.37 -5.45 65.69
C GLY A 70 12.60 -4.95 64.93
N ALA A 71 12.75 -3.67 65.00
CA ALA A 71 13.85 -2.88 65.43
C ALA A 71 15.16 -2.84 64.63
N GLY A 72 15.60 -1.74 64.29
CA GLY A 72 16.58 -0.76 64.67
C GLY A 72 17.51 -0.45 63.52
N GLY A 73 18.00 0.71 63.24
CA GLY A 73 18.18 1.94 63.91
C GLY A 73 19.20 2.76 63.15
N SER A 74 19.03 4.08 63.23
CA SER A 74 20.00 5.15 63.27
C SER A 74 21.02 5.29 62.14
N GLY A 75 21.35 6.39 61.63
CA GLY A 75 21.38 7.80 61.98
C GLY A 75 22.25 8.53 61.01
N GLY A 76 22.06 9.77 60.80
CA GLY A 76 22.92 10.87 61.03
C GLY A 76 23.10 11.82 59.82
N SER A 77 22.51 12.98 59.94
CA SER A 77 23.03 14.34 59.82
C SER A 77 23.93 14.66 58.62
N GLY A 78 23.77 15.69 57.86
CA GLY A 78 23.55 17.11 58.11
C GLY A 78 24.26 17.88 57.02
N GLY A 79 23.82 19.08 56.68
CA GLY A 79 24.62 20.02 55.90
C GLY A 79 23.84 20.98 55.00
N TYR A 80 23.78 22.18 55.45
CA TYR A 80 23.18 23.39 54.91
C TYR A 80 23.93 23.96 53.67
N GLY A 81 23.20 24.75 52.88
CA GLY A 81 23.67 25.84 52.00
C GLY A 81 22.97 25.83 50.65
N GLY A 82 22.11 26.69 50.28
CA GLY A 82 22.06 28.10 50.23
C GLY A 82 22.26 28.61 48.80
N GLY A 83 21.19 29.22 48.17
CA GLY A 83 21.46 30.23 47.17
C GLY A 83 20.73 30.15 45.81
N SER A 84 19.64 30.87 45.69
CA SER A 84 19.19 31.76 44.58
C SER A 84 19.10 31.29 43.11
N GLY A 85 17.88 31.33 42.59
CA GLY A 85 17.48 32.19 41.50
C GLY A 85 17.73 31.73 40.06
N GLY A 86 16.64 31.50 39.30
CA GLY A 86 16.73 31.49 37.83
C GLY A 86 15.50 30.87 37.18
N TYR A 87 14.70 31.69 36.54
CA TYR A 87 13.56 31.31 35.71
C TYR A 87 14.00 30.45 34.51
N GLY A 88 13.23 29.40 34.17
CA GLY A 88 13.46 28.63 32.94
C GLY A 88 12.39 27.57 32.69
N SER A 89 11.55 27.86 31.76
CA SER A 89 10.71 27.05 30.84
C SER A 89 10.61 25.54 31.08
N GLY A 90 9.38 25.07 31.23
CA GLY A 90 9.03 23.69 31.39
C GLY A 90 9.22 22.85 30.13
N GLU A 91 9.97 21.80 30.29
CA GLU A 91 10.12 20.72 29.32
C GLU A 91 9.43 19.47 29.89
N TYR A 92 8.44 18.96 29.18
CA TYR A 92 7.71 17.74 29.52
C TYR A 92 8.62 16.52 29.37
N GLY A 93 9.14 16.04 30.48
CA GLY A 93 9.93 14.81 30.56
C GLY A 93 9.12 13.56 30.26
N ARG A 94 9.33 12.94 29.10
CA ARG A 94 8.93 11.57 28.78
C ARG A 94 9.66 10.60 29.69
N ARG A 95 8.99 9.97 30.64
CA ARG A 95 9.49 8.82 31.41
C ARG A 95 9.75 7.64 30.47
N LYS A 96 10.98 7.43 30.06
CA LYS A 96 11.45 6.20 29.40
C LYS A 96 11.37 5.04 30.40
N ARG A 97 10.46 4.10 30.22
CA ARG A 97 10.52 2.79 30.86
C ARG A 97 11.76 2.07 30.34
N LYS A 98 12.73 1.81 31.24
CA LYS A 98 13.87 0.95 30.93
C LYS A 98 13.34 -0.48 30.68
N ARG A 99 13.36 -0.93 29.44
CA ARG A 99 13.19 -2.35 29.12
C ARG A 99 14.51 -3.05 29.38
N SER A 100 14.46 -4.16 30.11
CA SER A 100 15.66 -4.95 30.42
C SER A 100 16.28 -5.47 29.09
N ALA A 101 17.58 -5.31 28.96
CA ALA A 101 18.37 -5.71 27.79
C ALA A 101 18.40 -7.23 27.53
N ALA A 102 17.90 -8.04 28.46
CA ALA A 102 17.95 -9.49 28.37
C ALA A 102 16.97 -10.13 27.38
N ALA A 103 15.91 -9.39 26.94
CA ALA A 103 14.91 -9.93 25.99
C ALA A 103 15.29 -9.76 24.50
N LEU A 104 16.40 -9.07 24.19
CA LEU A 104 16.84 -8.77 22.84
C LEU A 104 18.04 -9.61 22.37
N ILE A 105 18.59 -10.47 23.21
CA ILE A 105 19.84 -11.20 22.92
C ILE A 105 19.59 -12.52 22.14
N GLY A 106 18.40 -13.11 22.23
CA GLY A 106 18.11 -14.39 21.59
C GLY A 106 18.07 -14.38 20.04
N PRO A 107 17.38 -13.43 19.39
CA PRO A 107 17.29 -13.42 17.93
C PRO A 107 18.49 -12.77 17.22
N MET A 108 19.29 -11.96 17.91
CA MET A 108 20.45 -11.28 17.33
C MET A 108 21.71 -12.14 17.25
N ALA A 109 21.83 -13.17 18.10
CA ALA A 109 23.01 -14.03 18.09
C ALA A 109 23.13 -14.87 16.81
N GLY A 110 22.01 -15.31 16.22
CA GLY A 110 22.01 -16.02 14.93
C GLY A 110 22.36 -15.12 13.75
N ALA A 111 21.83 -13.89 13.73
CA ALA A 111 22.08 -12.92 12.66
C ALA A 111 23.50 -12.32 12.73
N LEU A 112 24.04 -12.12 13.92
CA LEU A 112 25.42 -11.66 14.13
C LEU A 112 26.45 -12.76 13.82
N GLY A 113 26.12 -14.03 14.13
CA GLY A 113 26.97 -15.17 13.76
C GLY A 113 27.11 -15.32 12.24
N LEU A 114 26.00 -15.17 11.49
CA LEU A 114 26.01 -15.22 10.03
C LEU A 114 26.69 -13.97 9.41
N ALA A 115 26.48 -12.79 9.99
CA ALA A 115 27.14 -11.56 9.55
C ALA A 115 28.64 -11.54 9.82
N LEU A 116 29.11 -12.16 10.93
CA LEU A 116 30.53 -12.31 11.25
C LEU A 116 31.19 -13.35 10.35
N LEU A 117 30.53 -14.47 10.04
CA LEU A 117 31.06 -15.47 9.11
C LEU A 117 31.12 -14.94 7.67
N LEU A 118 30.15 -14.09 7.28
CA LEU A 118 30.15 -13.42 5.97
C LEU A 118 31.16 -12.24 5.94
N GLY A 119 31.35 -11.53 7.03
CA GLY A 119 32.33 -10.43 7.15
C GLY A 119 33.78 -10.91 7.14
N VAL A 120 34.09 -12.03 7.78
CA VAL A 120 35.43 -12.63 7.79
C VAL A 120 35.74 -13.27 6.44
N GLY A 121 34.73 -13.86 5.74
CA GLY A 121 34.91 -14.40 4.39
C GLY A 121 35.26 -13.31 3.37
N VAL A 122 34.66 -12.12 3.46
CA VAL A 122 34.96 -11.00 2.56
C VAL A 122 36.35 -10.40 2.84
N TYR A 123 36.80 -10.36 4.09
CA TYR A 123 38.12 -9.84 4.42
C TYR A 123 39.25 -10.80 4.06
N ALA A 124 39.04 -12.12 4.19
CA ALA A 124 40.06 -13.12 3.86
C ALA A 124 40.28 -13.30 2.33
N PHE A 125 39.25 -12.99 1.51
CA PHE A 125 39.38 -13.02 0.03
C PHE A 125 40.05 -11.77 -0.55
N ALA A 126 40.17 -10.67 0.21
CA ALA A 126 40.85 -9.47 -0.24
C ALA A 126 42.37 -9.58 -0.23
N GLU A 127 42.95 -10.56 0.47
CA GLU A 127 44.42 -10.66 0.64
C GLU A 127 45.12 -11.78 -0.17
N SER A 128 44.37 -12.68 -0.85
CA SER A 128 45.00 -13.86 -1.51
C SER A 128 45.11 -13.76 -3.03
N GLY A 129 45.12 -12.58 -3.63
CA GLY A 129 45.15 -12.40 -5.08
C GLY A 129 46.38 -11.67 -5.62
N GLY A 130 47.55 -12.26 -5.56
CA GLY A 130 48.71 -11.70 -6.27
C GLY A 130 48.49 -11.68 -7.78
N GLY A 131 48.48 -10.50 -8.42
CA GLY A 131 48.70 -10.37 -9.85
C GLY A 131 47.69 -9.61 -10.70
N CYS A 132 46.55 -9.16 -10.15
CA CYS A 132 45.53 -8.36 -10.90
C CYS A 132 45.22 -7.07 -10.14
N THR A 133 46.25 -6.26 -9.84
CA THR A 133 46.15 -5.01 -9.07
C THR A 133 46.91 -3.88 -9.76
N GLY A 134 46.45 -2.64 -9.63
CA GLY A 134 47.09 -1.46 -10.23
C GLY A 134 46.45 -1.03 -11.57
N ASP A 135 47.11 -0.13 -12.28
CA ASP A 135 46.65 0.46 -13.55
C ASP A 135 46.51 -0.53 -14.71
N ASP A 136 47.06 -1.74 -14.56
CA ASP A 136 46.98 -2.83 -15.54
C ASP A 136 45.77 -3.76 -15.33
N ALA A 137 44.94 -3.48 -14.35
CA ALA A 137 43.71 -4.25 -14.08
C ALA A 137 42.46 -3.54 -14.64
N LEU A 138 41.63 -4.29 -15.36
CA LEU A 138 40.29 -3.88 -15.77
C LEU A 138 39.30 -4.33 -14.69
N SER A 139 38.96 -3.43 -13.79
CA SER A 139 37.96 -3.70 -12.75
C SER A 139 36.55 -3.54 -13.28
N LEU A 140 35.72 -4.57 -13.11
CA LEU A 140 34.27 -4.55 -13.35
C LEU A 140 33.53 -4.27 -12.04
N SER A 141 32.82 -3.18 -11.98
CA SER A 141 31.91 -2.88 -10.87
C SER A 141 30.59 -3.66 -11.04
N VAL A 142 30.34 -4.62 -10.16
CA VAL A 142 29.15 -5.47 -10.18
C VAL A 142 28.20 -5.09 -9.04
N ALA A 143 27.04 -4.52 -9.35
CA ALA A 143 25.98 -4.27 -8.37
C ALA A 143 25.04 -5.49 -8.32
N VAL A 144 24.79 -6.02 -7.12
CA VAL A 144 23.99 -7.23 -6.94
C VAL A 144 22.95 -7.07 -5.84
N ALA A 145 21.77 -7.67 -6.05
CA ALA A 145 20.70 -7.73 -5.05
C ALA A 145 21.18 -8.45 -3.78
N PRO A 146 20.73 -7.99 -2.59
CA PRO A 146 21.24 -8.48 -1.30
C PRO A 146 21.09 -9.97 -1.06
N ASP A 147 20.00 -10.57 -1.52
CA ASP A 147 19.64 -11.98 -1.27
C ASP A 147 20.49 -12.98 -2.06
N ILE A 148 20.90 -12.63 -3.29
CA ILE A 148 21.74 -13.48 -4.14
C ILE A 148 23.23 -13.12 -4.07
N GLN A 149 23.58 -12.05 -3.38
CA GLN A 149 24.97 -11.58 -3.27
C GLN A 149 25.96 -12.69 -2.87
N PRO A 150 25.69 -13.60 -1.93
CA PRO A 150 26.64 -14.64 -1.55
C PRO A 150 26.97 -15.59 -2.72
N VAL A 151 26.02 -15.90 -3.59
CA VAL A 151 26.22 -16.71 -4.79
C VAL A 151 27.15 -16.00 -5.77
N VAL A 152 26.85 -14.72 -6.04
CA VAL A 152 27.59 -13.89 -6.99
C VAL A 152 29.03 -13.66 -6.53
N VAL A 153 29.26 -13.47 -5.23
CA VAL A 153 30.61 -13.33 -4.65
C VAL A 153 31.42 -14.58 -4.84
N LYS A 154 30.89 -15.79 -4.59
CA LYS A 154 31.58 -17.06 -4.84
C LYS A 154 31.91 -17.23 -6.33
N ALA A 155 30.97 -16.93 -7.22
CA ALA A 155 31.18 -17.01 -8.66
C ALA A 155 32.22 -16.00 -9.17
N ALA A 156 32.18 -14.76 -8.66
CA ALA A 156 33.19 -13.74 -8.97
C ALA A 156 34.58 -14.11 -8.44
N GLY A 157 34.67 -14.75 -7.28
CA GLY A 157 35.92 -15.30 -6.74
C GLY A 157 36.54 -16.30 -7.71
N ARG A 158 35.78 -17.33 -8.15
CA ARG A 158 36.23 -18.29 -9.15
C ARG A 158 36.66 -17.63 -10.47
N PHE A 159 35.90 -16.62 -10.91
CA PHE A 159 36.24 -15.84 -12.10
C PHE A 159 37.55 -15.08 -11.94
N ASN A 160 37.79 -14.43 -10.81
CA ASN A 160 39.02 -13.70 -10.53
C ASN A 160 40.24 -14.61 -10.46
N ASP A 161 40.08 -15.82 -9.91
CA ASP A 161 41.15 -16.84 -9.86
C ASP A 161 41.53 -17.36 -11.27
N GLY A 162 40.58 -17.30 -12.22
CA GLY A 162 40.79 -17.67 -13.62
C GLY A 162 41.70 -16.73 -14.41
N LYS A 163 42.07 -15.55 -13.85
CA LYS A 163 43.01 -14.56 -14.42
C LYS A 163 42.71 -14.19 -15.88
N HIS A 164 41.45 -13.95 -16.19
CA HIS A 164 40.97 -13.57 -17.52
C HIS A 164 41.63 -12.27 -18.01
N LYS A 165 41.80 -12.13 -19.32
CA LYS A 165 42.38 -10.91 -19.94
C LYS A 165 41.48 -10.37 -21.04
N VAL A 166 41.36 -9.03 -21.11
CA VAL A 166 40.70 -8.28 -22.17
C VAL A 166 41.59 -7.10 -22.55
N GLY A 167 41.90 -6.95 -23.84
CA GLY A 167 42.76 -5.86 -24.31
C GLY A 167 44.17 -5.86 -23.69
N GLY A 168 44.70 -7.06 -23.30
CA GLY A 168 45.98 -7.19 -22.61
C GLY A 168 45.90 -6.94 -21.10
N LYS A 169 44.84 -6.37 -20.59
CA LYS A 169 44.61 -6.10 -19.15
C LYS A 169 44.00 -7.31 -18.46
N CYS A 170 44.39 -7.54 -17.22
CA CYS A 170 43.79 -8.54 -16.35
C CYS A 170 42.41 -8.05 -15.86
N VAL A 171 41.40 -8.93 -15.94
CA VAL A 171 40.03 -8.60 -15.54
C VAL A 171 39.76 -9.05 -14.11
N ARG A 172 39.12 -8.16 -13.31
CA ARG A 172 38.67 -8.46 -11.96
C ARG A 172 37.21 -7.98 -11.79
N ALA A 173 36.37 -8.82 -11.21
CA ALA A 173 35.02 -8.46 -10.83
C ALA A 173 34.97 -8.05 -9.34
N ASP A 174 34.50 -6.81 -9.08
CA ASP A 174 34.31 -6.26 -7.75
C ASP A 174 32.81 -6.19 -7.43
N VAL A 175 32.36 -7.12 -6.57
CA VAL A 175 30.93 -7.30 -6.25
C VAL A 175 30.52 -6.43 -5.07
N ARG A 176 29.50 -5.61 -5.28
CA ARG A 176 28.90 -4.77 -4.24
C ARG A 176 27.43 -5.09 -4.06
N LYS A 177 27.02 -5.25 -2.80
CA LYS A 177 25.63 -5.37 -2.42
C LYS A 177 24.93 -4.02 -2.56
N VAL A 178 23.93 -3.93 -3.43
CA VAL A 178 23.19 -2.69 -3.69
C VAL A 178 21.70 -3.01 -3.83
N GLU A 179 20.85 -2.18 -3.21
CA GLU A 179 19.40 -2.30 -3.38
C GLU A 179 18.99 -2.06 -4.84
N PRO A 180 18.24 -2.97 -5.49
CA PRO A 180 17.89 -2.85 -6.90
C PRO A 180 17.19 -1.54 -7.27
N ALA A 181 16.31 -1.04 -6.39
CA ALA A 181 15.61 0.24 -6.59
C ALA A 181 16.57 1.43 -6.77
N SER A 182 17.68 1.46 -6.01
CA SER A 182 18.67 2.54 -6.10
C SER A 182 19.39 2.52 -7.45
N VAL A 183 19.73 1.33 -7.95
CA VAL A 183 20.36 1.18 -9.27
C VAL A 183 19.38 1.52 -10.39
N ALA A 184 18.13 1.05 -10.30
CA ALA A 184 17.07 1.38 -11.25
C ALA A 184 16.86 2.89 -11.37
N THR A 185 16.79 3.60 -10.24
CA THR A 185 16.64 5.06 -10.18
C THR A 185 17.84 5.76 -10.83
N LEU A 186 19.06 5.29 -10.57
CA LEU A 186 20.27 5.86 -11.17
C LEU A 186 20.28 5.66 -12.71
N LEU A 187 19.98 4.45 -13.17
CA LEU A 187 20.03 4.07 -14.59
C LEU A 187 18.89 4.71 -15.40
N SER A 188 17.72 4.94 -14.80
CA SER A 188 16.61 5.68 -15.45
C SER A 188 16.93 7.17 -15.65
N GLY A 189 17.99 7.69 -15.02
CA GLY A 189 18.38 9.09 -15.08
C GLY A 189 17.69 10.00 -14.07
N GLN A 190 16.91 9.42 -13.15
CA GLN A 190 16.24 10.16 -12.07
C GLN A 190 17.12 10.32 -10.81
N GLY A 191 18.20 9.54 -10.71
CA GLY A 191 19.13 9.58 -9.58
C GLY A 191 20.40 10.35 -9.89
N VAL A 192 21.03 10.89 -8.83
CA VAL A 192 22.34 11.52 -8.91
C VAL A 192 23.40 10.52 -8.47
N ALA A 193 24.42 10.30 -9.33
CA ALA A 193 25.56 9.47 -8.96
C ALA A 193 26.39 10.18 -7.89
N ASN A 194 26.79 9.45 -6.86
CA ASN A 194 27.72 9.88 -5.83
C ASN A 194 28.74 8.76 -5.54
N ASP A 195 29.68 8.99 -4.63
CA ASP A 195 30.70 7.99 -4.31
C ASP A 195 30.15 6.66 -3.80
N SER A 196 29.00 6.68 -3.14
CA SER A 196 28.31 5.48 -2.63
C SER A 196 27.43 4.81 -3.69
N ASN A 197 27.02 5.53 -4.74
CA ASN A 197 26.08 5.08 -5.76
C ASN A 197 26.61 5.40 -7.17
N LYS A 198 27.71 4.75 -7.55
CA LYS A 198 28.28 4.84 -8.90
C LYS A 198 27.56 3.88 -9.84
N ARG A 199 27.42 4.29 -11.12
CA ARG A 199 26.89 3.41 -12.17
C ARG A 199 27.74 2.13 -12.22
N PRO A 200 27.12 0.94 -12.07
CA PRO A 200 27.83 -0.31 -12.21
C PRO A 200 28.14 -0.62 -13.68
N ASP A 201 29.09 -1.51 -13.95
CA ASP A 201 29.34 -2.09 -15.28
C ASP A 201 28.42 -3.27 -15.54
N VAL A 202 28.10 -4.00 -14.47
CA VAL A 202 27.15 -5.13 -14.46
C VAL A 202 26.16 -4.96 -13.33
N TRP A 203 24.91 -5.23 -13.60
CA TRP A 203 23.83 -5.17 -12.63
C TRP A 203 23.07 -6.50 -12.58
N ILE A 204 22.92 -7.06 -11.39
CA ILE A 204 22.19 -8.29 -11.11
C ILE A 204 21.11 -7.98 -10.07
N PRO A 205 19.95 -7.41 -10.50
CA PRO A 205 18.82 -7.20 -9.61
C PRO A 205 18.16 -8.53 -9.24
N ASP A 206 17.26 -8.50 -8.26
CA ASP A 206 16.45 -9.65 -7.88
C ASP A 206 15.37 -10.01 -8.93
N SER A 207 15.01 -9.06 -9.82
CA SER A 207 14.03 -9.31 -10.89
C SER A 207 14.25 -8.43 -12.11
N SER A 208 13.89 -8.96 -13.28
CA SER A 208 13.78 -8.23 -14.55
C SER A 208 12.72 -7.12 -14.52
N LEU A 209 11.83 -7.09 -13.54
CA LEU A 209 10.91 -5.98 -13.31
C LEU A 209 11.65 -4.66 -13.09
N TRP A 210 12.82 -4.70 -12.43
CA TRP A 210 13.66 -3.52 -12.22
C TRP A 210 14.31 -3.03 -13.50
N THR A 211 14.79 -3.94 -14.34
CA THR A 211 15.36 -3.56 -15.64
C THR A 211 14.29 -2.96 -16.54
N ALA A 212 13.08 -3.52 -16.54
CA ALA A 212 11.93 -2.99 -17.26
C ALA A 212 11.55 -1.58 -16.77
N LEU A 213 11.53 -1.36 -15.45
CA LEU A 213 11.25 -0.05 -14.87
C LEU A 213 12.34 0.98 -15.23
N ALA A 214 13.61 0.62 -15.15
CA ALA A 214 14.73 1.48 -15.49
C ALA A 214 14.77 1.83 -16.99
N GLN A 215 14.44 0.88 -17.88
CA GLN A 215 14.34 1.10 -19.33
C GLN A 215 13.19 2.03 -19.71
N GLY A 216 12.16 2.16 -18.87
CA GLY A 216 11.06 3.11 -19.08
C GLY A 216 11.48 4.58 -18.98
N GLY A 217 12.64 4.90 -18.42
CA GLY A 217 13.24 6.23 -18.41
C GLY A 217 14.02 6.53 -19.69
N GLU A 218 14.06 7.80 -20.09
CA GLU A 218 14.71 8.25 -21.35
C GLU A 218 16.18 7.81 -21.48
N ARG A 219 16.93 7.80 -20.36
CA ARG A 219 18.33 7.39 -20.32
C ARG A 219 18.49 5.88 -20.20
N GLY A 220 17.58 5.21 -19.50
CA GLY A 220 17.65 3.77 -19.28
C GLY A 220 17.47 2.96 -20.55
N ALA A 221 16.60 3.42 -21.45
CA ALA A 221 16.33 2.73 -22.72
C ALA A 221 17.57 2.53 -23.60
N LYS A 222 18.57 3.39 -23.48
CA LYS A 222 19.77 3.38 -24.33
C LYS A 222 20.94 2.56 -23.77
N ASN A 223 20.96 2.35 -22.45
CA ASN A 223 22.19 1.98 -21.73
C ASN A 223 22.00 0.76 -20.83
N ILE A 224 20.95 0.00 -21.00
CA ILE A 224 20.64 -1.20 -20.22
C ILE A 224 20.44 -2.36 -21.21
N GLU A 225 21.35 -3.30 -21.22
CA GLU A 225 21.25 -4.51 -22.04
C GLU A 225 21.05 -5.73 -21.14
N PRO A 226 19.79 -6.16 -20.87
CA PRO A 226 19.54 -7.42 -20.21
C PRO A 226 20.01 -8.55 -21.13
N THR A 227 20.83 -9.43 -20.59
CA THR A 227 21.19 -10.64 -21.31
C THR A 227 20.08 -11.69 -21.17
N LYS A 228 20.20 -12.81 -21.88
CA LYS A 228 19.28 -13.94 -21.70
C LYS A 228 19.63 -14.78 -20.47
N THR A 229 20.69 -14.42 -19.75
CA THR A 229 21.18 -15.18 -18.60
C THR A 229 20.45 -14.75 -17.34
N SER A 230 19.83 -15.73 -16.70
CA SER A 230 19.33 -15.68 -15.33
C SER A 230 20.25 -16.51 -14.44
N ILE A 231 20.61 -16.01 -13.27
CA ILE A 231 21.50 -16.74 -12.35
C ILE A 231 20.72 -17.77 -11.54
N ALA A 232 19.52 -17.40 -11.10
CA ALA A 232 18.63 -18.22 -10.30
C ALA A 232 17.19 -17.77 -10.51
N THR A 233 16.23 -18.51 -9.95
CA THR A 233 14.84 -18.07 -9.87
C THR A 233 14.26 -18.31 -8.49
N SER A 234 13.29 -17.48 -8.11
CA SER A 234 12.50 -17.65 -6.89
C SER A 234 11.07 -17.18 -7.13
N PRO A 235 10.09 -18.08 -7.16
CA PRO A 235 8.68 -17.70 -7.37
C PRO A 235 8.16 -16.87 -6.20
N ILE A 236 7.23 -15.96 -6.48
CA ILE A 236 6.47 -15.25 -5.46
C ILE A 236 5.43 -16.23 -4.91
N VAL A 237 5.44 -16.41 -3.60
CA VAL A 237 4.56 -17.34 -2.88
C VAL A 237 3.76 -16.61 -1.81
N VAL A 238 2.66 -17.23 -1.40
CA VAL A 238 1.89 -16.78 -0.24
C VAL A 238 2.36 -17.56 0.97
N GLY A 239 3.01 -16.88 1.90
CA GLY A 239 3.48 -17.48 3.15
C GLY A 239 2.42 -17.42 4.23
N LEU A 240 2.13 -18.56 4.83
CA LEU A 240 1.25 -18.71 6.00
C LEU A 240 2.06 -19.09 7.23
N PRO A 241 1.71 -18.59 8.43
CA PRO A 241 2.17 -19.21 9.67
C PRO A 241 1.81 -20.70 9.70
N GLN A 242 2.71 -21.56 10.16
CA GLN A 242 2.49 -23.01 10.21
C GLN A 242 1.24 -23.38 11.02
N THR A 243 0.98 -22.66 12.12
CA THR A 243 -0.24 -22.85 12.92
C THR A 243 -1.50 -22.58 12.13
N LEU A 244 -1.54 -21.53 11.29
CA LEU A 244 -2.67 -21.25 10.40
C LEU A 244 -2.82 -22.34 9.33
N ALA A 245 -1.73 -22.74 8.69
CA ALA A 245 -1.75 -23.80 7.67
C ALA A 245 -2.29 -25.11 8.25
N ALA A 246 -1.87 -25.49 9.47
CA ALA A 246 -2.36 -26.67 10.18
C ALA A 246 -3.86 -26.56 10.53
N GLN A 247 -4.32 -25.39 10.92
CA GLN A 247 -5.74 -25.13 11.21
C GLN A 247 -6.60 -25.28 9.95
N LEU A 248 -6.19 -24.68 8.82
CA LEU A 248 -6.88 -24.81 7.54
C LEU A 248 -6.96 -26.27 7.08
N LYS A 249 -5.87 -27.04 7.23
CA LYS A 249 -5.84 -28.47 6.93
C LYS A 249 -6.83 -29.28 7.79
N LYS A 250 -6.94 -28.97 9.09
CA LYS A 250 -7.95 -29.62 9.98
C LYS A 250 -9.38 -29.31 9.55
N GLN A 251 -9.62 -28.17 8.91
CA GLN A 251 -10.92 -27.78 8.35
C GLN A 251 -11.18 -28.39 6.96
N GLY A 252 -10.33 -29.30 6.49
CA GLY A 252 -10.47 -29.95 5.18
C GLY A 252 -9.95 -29.12 4.01
N ILE A 253 -9.30 -27.99 4.27
CA ILE A 253 -8.72 -27.12 3.25
C ILE A 253 -7.33 -27.63 2.93
N THR A 254 -7.22 -28.50 1.94
CA THR A 254 -5.95 -29.16 1.53
C THR A 254 -5.43 -28.72 0.18
N ALA A 255 -6.26 -28.06 -0.64
CA ALA A 255 -5.87 -27.57 -1.96
C ALA A 255 -5.18 -26.20 -1.87
N SER A 256 -4.33 -25.89 -2.85
CA SER A 256 -3.76 -24.55 -2.98
C SER A 256 -4.85 -23.53 -3.29
N PRO A 257 -4.93 -22.42 -2.56
CA PRO A 257 -5.91 -21.38 -2.82
C PRO A 257 -5.62 -20.67 -4.16
N SER A 258 -6.67 -20.12 -4.76
CA SER A 258 -6.53 -19.17 -5.86
C SER A 258 -6.13 -17.80 -5.34
N TRP A 259 -5.58 -16.95 -6.20
CA TRP A 259 -5.36 -15.53 -5.88
C TRP A 259 -6.65 -14.83 -5.48
N ASP A 260 -7.77 -15.14 -6.14
CA ASP A 260 -9.09 -14.59 -5.81
C ASP A 260 -9.53 -14.95 -4.38
N ASN A 261 -9.33 -16.18 -3.95
CA ASN A 261 -9.59 -16.61 -2.57
C ASN A 261 -8.74 -15.85 -1.55
N LEU A 262 -7.46 -15.65 -1.86
CA LEU A 262 -6.52 -14.93 -0.97
C LEU A 262 -6.87 -13.45 -0.83
N LEU A 263 -7.23 -12.80 -1.93
CA LEU A 263 -7.65 -11.39 -1.95
C LEU A 263 -8.97 -11.19 -1.19
N LYS A 264 -9.94 -12.08 -1.38
CA LYS A 264 -11.21 -12.05 -0.63
C LYS A 264 -10.98 -12.29 0.87
N ALA A 265 -10.12 -13.25 1.22
CA ALA A 265 -9.77 -13.53 2.61
C ALA A 265 -9.09 -12.33 3.31
N ALA A 266 -8.32 -11.55 2.58
CA ALA A 266 -7.71 -10.31 3.08
C ALA A 266 -8.71 -9.14 3.23
N GLY A 267 -9.95 -9.30 2.73
CA GLY A 267 -10.97 -8.25 2.79
C GLY A 267 -10.83 -7.17 1.72
N GLY A 268 -10.01 -7.43 0.68
CA GLY A 268 -9.76 -6.49 -0.43
C GLY A 268 -10.94 -6.30 -1.39
N VAL A 269 -11.96 -7.18 -1.34
CA VAL A 269 -13.17 -7.10 -2.16
C VAL A 269 -14.38 -7.21 -1.25
N ALA A 270 -14.97 -6.08 -0.91
CA ALA A 270 -16.22 -6.04 -0.16
C ALA A 270 -17.38 -6.53 -1.06
N GLY A 271 -18.13 -7.54 -0.60
CA GLY A 271 -19.45 -7.83 -1.11
C GLY A 271 -19.62 -9.04 -2.04
N GLY A 272 -18.62 -9.88 -2.22
CA GLY A 272 -18.81 -11.18 -2.89
C GLY A 272 -19.49 -12.18 -1.96
N ALA A 273 -20.62 -12.79 -2.39
CA ALA A 273 -21.21 -13.89 -1.66
C ALA A 273 -20.17 -14.99 -1.41
N VAL A 274 -20.12 -15.49 -0.17
CA VAL A 274 -19.26 -16.63 0.20
C VAL A 274 -19.66 -17.82 -0.65
N THR A 275 -18.86 -18.17 -1.65
CA THR A 275 -19.11 -19.37 -2.45
C THR A 275 -18.65 -20.61 -1.68
N LYS A 276 -19.27 -21.76 -1.92
CA LYS A 276 -18.96 -23.04 -1.27
C LYS A 276 -17.47 -23.45 -1.35
N ASN A 277 -16.68 -22.81 -2.20
CA ASN A 277 -15.25 -23.07 -2.43
C ASN A 277 -14.32 -22.06 -1.76
N GLN A 278 -14.81 -21.22 -0.86
CA GLN A 278 -13.96 -20.28 -0.13
C GLN A 278 -13.14 -21.02 0.92
N MET A 279 -11.85 -21.18 0.61
CA MET A 279 -10.92 -21.97 1.42
C MET A 279 -10.48 -21.23 2.69
N ILE A 280 -10.38 -19.90 2.63
CA ILE A 280 -10.01 -19.06 3.76
C ILE A 280 -11.16 -18.07 4.01
N PRO A 281 -11.72 -17.98 5.23
CA PRO A 281 -12.83 -17.08 5.51
C PRO A 281 -12.50 -15.62 5.20
N ALA A 282 -13.45 -14.90 4.60
CA ALA A 282 -13.29 -13.49 4.28
C ALA A 282 -12.96 -12.66 5.53
N GLY A 283 -12.00 -11.76 5.41
CA GLY A 283 -11.59 -10.87 6.50
C GLY A 283 -10.81 -11.53 7.64
N SER A 284 -10.49 -12.85 7.55
CA SER A 284 -9.78 -13.60 8.60
C SER A 284 -8.27 -13.39 8.58
N VAL A 285 -7.72 -12.94 7.48
CA VAL A 285 -6.28 -12.72 7.30
C VAL A 285 -5.95 -11.26 7.02
N ARG A 286 -4.70 -10.90 7.30
CA ARG A 286 -4.10 -9.62 6.94
C ARG A 286 -2.93 -9.88 5.99
N LEU A 287 -3.02 -9.33 4.80
CA LEU A 287 -1.96 -9.42 3.81
C LEU A 287 -0.80 -8.49 4.19
N ILE A 288 0.41 -9.02 4.28
CA ILE A 288 1.65 -8.26 4.52
C ILE A 288 2.46 -8.31 3.22
N VAL A 289 2.77 -7.16 2.66
CA VAL A 289 3.46 -7.04 1.38
C VAL A 289 4.71 -6.18 1.56
N PRO A 290 5.87 -6.55 1.00
CA PRO A 290 7.03 -5.66 0.99
C PRO A 290 6.75 -4.46 0.09
N ASP A 291 7.33 -3.32 0.43
CA ASP A 291 7.13 -2.07 -0.33
C ASP A 291 7.46 -2.28 -1.83
N PRO A 292 6.48 -2.13 -2.73
CA PRO A 292 6.68 -2.35 -4.17
C PRO A 292 7.70 -1.40 -4.81
N THR A 293 7.96 -0.25 -4.20
CA THR A 293 8.97 0.70 -4.69
C THR A 293 10.40 0.30 -4.33
N ARG A 294 10.56 -0.70 -3.46
CA ARG A 294 11.86 -1.14 -2.93
C ARG A 294 12.14 -2.62 -3.13
N ASN A 295 11.12 -3.43 -3.39
CA ASN A 295 11.24 -4.89 -3.46
C ASN A 295 10.50 -5.47 -4.66
N ALA A 296 11.18 -6.34 -5.41
CA ALA A 296 10.57 -7.01 -6.56
C ALA A 296 9.42 -7.95 -6.17
N ALA A 297 9.42 -8.55 -4.97
CA ALA A 297 8.31 -9.37 -4.51
C ALA A 297 7.03 -8.53 -4.32
N GLY A 298 7.15 -7.30 -3.81
CA GLY A 298 6.03 -6.34 -3.73
C GLY A 298 5.57 -5.89 -5.10
N MET A 299 6.50 -5.46 -5.96
CA MET A 299 6.21 -5.06 -7.33
C MET A 299 5.55 -6.20 -8.13
N GLY A 300 6.09 -7.40 -8.06
CA GLY A 300 5.56 -8.60 -8.71
C GLY A 300 4.16 -8.97 -8.21
N SER A 301 3.87 -8.76 -6.93
CA SER A 301 2.52 -8.97 -6.37
C SER A 301 1.49 -8.01 -6.97
N LEU A 302 1.85 -6.76 -7.20
CA LEU A 302 1.01 -5.79 -7.92
C LEU A 302 0.82 -6.18 -9.40
N MET A 303 1.90 -6.67 -10.04
CA MET A 303 1.82 -7.15 -11.42
C MET A 303 0.89 -8.35 -11.56
N ILE A 304 1.01 -9.35 -10.68
CA ILE A 304 0.11 -10.51 -10.62
C ILE A 304 -1.34 -10.03 -10.48
N THR A 305 -1.60 -9.10 -9.56
CA THR A 305 -2.94 -8.52 -9.36
C THR A 305 -3.46 -7.86 -10.63
N SER A 306 -2.66 -7.02 -11.28
CA SER A 306 -3.05 -6.36 -12.53
C SER A 306 -3.35 -7.35 -13.67
N MET A 307 -2.54 -8.40 -13.79
CA MET A 307 -2.71 -9.44 -14.81
C MET A 307 -4.00 -10.26 -14.59
N LEU A 308 -4.30 -10.61 -13.35
CA LEU A 308 -5.51 -11.36 -13.01
C LEU A 308 -6.78 -10.54 -13.23
N LEU A 309 -6.69 -9.22 -13.07
CA LEU A 309 -7.80 -8.29 -13.29
C LEU A 309 -7.93 -7.82 -14.75
N ALA A 310 -7.03 -8.19 -15.65
CA ALA A 310 -6.96 -7.63 -17.00
C ALA A 310 -8.30 -7.66 -17.77
N ASN A 311 -9.09 -8.71 -17.59
CA ASN A 311 -10.38 -8.92 -18.24
C ASN A 311 -11.60 -8.59 -17.36
N ASP A 312 -11.40 -8.08 -16.13
CA ASP A 312 -12.49 -7.71 -15.25
C ASP A 312 -13.04 -6.33 -15.63
N PRO A 313 -14.37 -6.17 -15.84
CA PRO A 313 -14.96 -4.87 -16.15
C PRO A 313 -14.78 -3.82 -15.05
N ASN A 314 -14.56 -4.25 -13.79
CA ASN A 314 -14.34 -3.38 -12.64
C ASN A 314 -12.87 -3.33 -12.20
N LYS A 315 -11.93 -3.73 -13.06
CA LYS A 315 -10.50 -3.87 -12.75
C LYS A 315 -9.89 -2.67 -12.03
N GLU A 316 -10.22 -1.45 -12.45
CA GLU A 316 -9.66 -0.23 -11.86
C GLU A 316 -10.13 -0.01 -10.43
N SER A 317 -11.42 -0.24 -10.17
CA SER A 317 -12.00 -0.11 -8.84
C SER A 317 -11.45 -1.18 -7.88
N ILE A 318 -11.34 -2.42 -8.36
CA ILE A 318 -10.80 -3.55 -7.58
C ILE A 318 -9.31 -3.32 -7.29
N PHE A 319 -8.53 -2.94 -8.30
CA PHE A 319 -7.11 -2.65 -8.13
C PHE A 319 -6.88 -1.52 -7.14
N THR A 320 -7.67 -0.44 -7.21
CA THR A 320 -7.64 0.66 -6.23
C THR A 320 -7.90 0.17 -4.81
N GLY A 321 -8.92 -0.65 -4.61
CA GLY A 321 -9.23 -1.24 -3.30
C GLY A 321 -8.08 -2.09 -2.75
N ILE A 322 -7.45 -2.90 -3.61
CA ILE A 322 -6.30 -3.73 -3.26
C ILE A 322 -5.09 -2.88 -2.89
N VAL A 323 -4.74 -1.87 -3.69
CA VAL A 323 -3.61 -0.97 -3.40
C VAL A 323 -3.78 -0.29 -2.04
N ARG A 324 -4.98 0.19 -1.72
CA ARG A 324 -5.27 0.81 -0.41
C ARG A 324 -5.10 -0.18 0.74
N THR A 325 -5.62 -1.40 0.59
CA THR A 325 -5.48 -2.45 1.61
C THR A 325 -4.02 -2.86 1.80
N VAL A 326 -3.29 -3.02 0.70
CA VAL A 326 -1.86 -3.39 0.71
C VAL A 326 -1.02 -2.29 1.34
N ARG A 327 -1.28 -1.01 1.01
CA ARG A 327 -0.57 0.12 1.58
C ARG A 327 -0.57 0.14 3.11
N GLU A 328 -1.72 -0.16 3.74
CA GLU A 328 -1.83 -0.23 5.20
C GLU A 328 -1.04 -1.40 5.82
N SER A 329 -0.62 -2.34 5.01
CA SER A 329 0.07 -3.57 5.41
C SER A 329 1.46 -3.68 4.80
N THR A 330 1.96 -2.61 4.17
CA THR A 330 3.28 -2.57 3.56
C THR A 330 4.37 -2.55 4.62
N VAL A 331 5.42 -3.34 4.38
CA VAL A 331 6.62 -3.42 5.22
C VAL A 331 7.87 -3.06 4.40
N PRO A 332 8.94 -2.54 5.04
CA PRO A 332 10.08 -1.98 4.31
C PRO A 332 10.88 -3.00 3.48
N ASN A 333 10.86 -4.28 3.86
CA ASN A 333 11.57 -5.35 3.16
C ASN A 333 10.91 -6.71 3.39
N VAL A 334 11.37 -7.72 2.65
CA VAL A 334 10.83 -9.08 2.67
C VAL A 334 10.96 -9.72 4.06
N GLN A 335 12.07 -9.52 4.75
CA GLN A 335 12.31 -10.11 6.07
C GLN A 335 11.36 -9.56 7.14
N ALA A 336 10.99 -8.28 7.03
CA ALA A 336 10.07 -7.65 7.97
C ALA A 336 8.66 -8.26 7.97
N GLN A 337 8.25 -8.94 6.90
CA GLN A 337 6.97 -9.65 6.84
C GLN A 337 6.88 -10.73 7.93
N PHE A 338 7.94 -11.51 8.09
CA PHE A 338 7.97 -12.65 8.98
C PHE A 338 8.01 -12.26 10.48
N THR A 339 8.33 -11.02 10.80
CA THR A 339 8.23 -10.52 12.19
C THR A 339 6.79 -10.51 12.72
N HIS A 340 5.81 -10.55 11.81
CA HIS A 340 4.39 -10.65 12.13
C HIS A 340 3.94 -12.08 12.45
N PHE A 341 4.73 -13.11 12.11
CA PHE A 341 4.42 -14.51 12.39
C PHE A 341 4.76 -14.85 13.85
N ARG A 342 3.74 -15.12 14.67
CA ARG A 342 3.89 -15.37 16.12
C ARG A 342 2.88 -16.42 16.57
N LYS A 343 3.33 -17.38 17.36
CA LYS A 343 2.44 -18.35 18.01
C LYS A 343 1.41 -17.66 18.92
N GLY A 344 0.21 -18.21 18.98
CA GLY A 344 -0.85 -17.75 19.88
C GLY A 344 -1.45 -16.39 19.52
N ARG A 345 -1.25 -15.89 18.29
CA ARG A 345 -1.85 -14.64 17.84
C ARG A 345 -3.36 -14.75 17.77
N THR A 346 -4.06 -13.80 18.36
CA THR A 346 -5.53 -13.63 18.23
C THR A 346 -5.85 -12.59 17.17
N GLY A 347 -7.03 -12.67 16.57
CA GLY A 347 -7.49 -11.76 15.50
C GLY A 347 -7.02 -12.17 14.11
N LYS A 348 -6.97 -11.21 13.17
CA LYS A 348 -6.57 -11.46 11.78
C LYS A 348 -5.16 -12.05 11.70
N GLN A 349 -5.04 -13.19 11.07
CA GLN A 349 -3.76 -13.88 10.91
C GLN A 349 -2.94 -13.23 9.78
N PRO A 350 -1.63 -12.98 9.97
CA PRO A 350 -0.79 -12.43 8.92
C PRO A 350 -0.52 -13.48 7.86
N ILE A 351 -0.60 -13.08 6.59
CA ILE A 351 -0.08 -13.83 5.45
C ILE A 351 0.89 -12.95 4.68
N SER A 352 1.98 -13.51 4.18
CA SER A 352 3.02 -12.76 3.47
C SER A 352 2.97 -13.00 1.96
N LEU A 353 3.31 -11.98 1.18
CA LEU A 353 3.68 -12.14 -0.23
C LEU A 353 5.20 -11.96 -0.32
N SER A 354 5.91 -13.05 -0.53
CA SER A 354 7.38 -13.06 -0.50
C SER A 354 7.96 -13.95 -1.60
N SER A 355 9.25 -13.85 -1.84
CA SER A 355 9.93 -14.87 -2.62
C SER A 355 9.97 -16.19 -1.84
N GLU A 356 9.90 -17.31 -2.54
CA GLU A 356 10.04 -18.65 -1.97
C GLU A 356 11.37 -18.80 -1.20
N GLN A 357 12.44 -18.26 -1.76
CA GLN A 357 13.77 -18.26 -1.14
C GLN A 357 13.78 -17.54 0.21
N ALA A 358 13.13 -16.39 0.32
CA ALA A 358 13.07 -15.64 1.57
C ALA A 358 12.29 -16.40 2.66
N LEU A 359 11.21 -17.08 2.27
CA LEU A 359 10.45 -17.94 3.18
C LEU A 359 11.27 -19.14 3.63
N TRP A 360 11.96 -19.80 2.70
CA TRP A 360 12.87 -20.91 3.01
C TRP A 360 14.00 -20.45 3.96
N SER A 361 14.63 -19.32 3.67
CA SER A 361 15.68 -18.71 4.51
C SER A 361 15.18 -18.38 5.91
N TYR A 362 13.95 -17.84 6.01
CA TYR A 362 13.32 -17.58 7.30
C TYR A 362 13.17 -18.85 8.12
N ASN A 363 12.69 -19.96 7.53
CA ASN A 363 12.53 -21.25 8.19
C ASN A 363 13.87 -21.83 8.64
N HIS A 364 14.94 -21.68 7.84
CA HIS A 364 16.28 -22.12 8.19
C HIS A 364 16.89 -21.37 9.38
N GLY A 365 16.39 -20.17 9.69
CA GLY A 365 16.73 -19.42 10.88
C GLY A 365 16.14 -20.00 12.18
N GLY A 366 15.36 -21.08 12.13
CA GLY A 366 14.74 -21.74 13.28
C GLY A 366 13.71 -20.88 14.03
N PRO A 367 12.74 -20.24 13.33
CA PRO A 367 11.77 -19.36 13.97
C PRO A 367 10.81 -20.14 14.88
N SER A 368 10.26 -19.48 15.90
CA SER A 368 9.24 -20.07 16.78
C SER A 368 7.92 -20.37 16.07
N GLU A 369 7.62 -19.67 14.97
CA GLU A 369 6.46 -19.87 14.10
C GLU A 369 6.94 -19.98 12.65
N PRO A 370 7.23 -21.20 12.16
CA PRO A 370 7.66 -21.40 10.78
C PRO A 370 6.58 -20.97 9.76
N ALA A 371 7.02 -20.72 8.53
CA ALA A 371 6.16 -20.36 7.42
C ALA A 371 5.92 -21.55 6.47
N VAL A 372 4.74 -21.61 5.87
CA VAL A 372 4.39 -22.58 4.82
C VAL A 372 4.05 -21.81 3.55
N ALA A 373 4.72 -22.14 2.46
CA ALA A 373 4.47 -21.54 1.14
C ALA A 373 3.24 -22.17 0.48
N LEU A 374 2.32 -21.33 0.03
CA LEU A 374 1.24 -21.70 -0.88
C LEU A 374 1.54 -21.18 -2.29
N TYR A 375 1.22 -22.00 -3.27
CA TYR A 375 1.44 -21.70 -4.70
C TYR A 375 0.07 -21.58 -5.36
N PRO A 376 -0.40 -20.35 -5.68
CA PRO A 376 -1.72 -20.15 -6.27
C PRO A 376 -1.90 -20.91 -7.59
N THR A 377 -3.11 -21.41 -7.81
CA THR A 377 -3.44 -22.30 -8.95
C THR A 377 -3.35 -21.62 -10.30
N GLU A 378 -3.64 -20.32 -10.37
CA GLU A 378 -3.51 -19.51 -11.58
C GLU A 378 -2.06 -19.36 -12.03
N GLY A 379 -1.12 -19.50 -11.11
CA GLY A 379 0.31 -19.30 -11.32
C GLY A 379 0.85 -18.08 -10.59
N THR A 380 2.14 -17.84 -10.77
CA THR A 380 2.87 -16.74 -10.13
C THR A 380 3.95 -16.19 -11.06
N LEU A 381 4.48 -15.01 -10.71
CA LEU A 381 5.71 -14.48 -11.27
C LEU A 381 6.89 -14.97 -10.43
N SER A 382 8.03 -15.16 -11.09
CA SER A 382 9.30 -15.47 -10.41
C SER A 382 10.25 -14.27 -10.46
N MET A 383 10.94 -14.03 -9.36
CA MET A 383 12.16 -13.22 -9.34
C MET A 383 13.22 -14.02 -10.11
N ASP A 384 13.82 -13.42 -11.13
CA ASP A 384 14.60 -14.13 -12.15
C ASP A 384 16.09 -13.77 -12.19
N TYR A 385 16.54 -12.87 -11.33
CA TYR A 385 17.97 -12.50 -11.15
C TYR A 385 18.74 -12.34 -12.45
N PRO A 386 18.34 -11.41 -13.35
CA PRO A 386 18.92 -11.29 -14.68
C PRO A 386 20.34 -10.70 -14.63
N PHE A 387 21.23 -11.22 -15.46
CA PHE A 387 22.53 -10.60 -15.69
C PHE A 387 22.37 -9.47 -16.70
N THR A 388 22.71 -8.25 -16.31
CA THR A 388 22.48 -7.04 -17.11
C THR A 388 23.77 -6.26 -17.28
N VAL A 389 24.18 -6.00 -18.53
CA VAL A 389 25.33 -5.16 -18.84
C VAL A 389 24.87 -3.70 -18.91
N THR A 390 25.56 -2.81 -18.19
CA THR A 390 25.21 -1.40 -18.08
C THR A 390 26.36 -0.47 -18.45
N SER A 391 27.54 -1.02 -18.78
CA SER A 391 28.71 -0.27 -19.24
C SER A 391 28.64 0.05 -20.73
N ASP A 392 29.07 1.26 -21.10
CA ASP A 392 29.20 1.70 -22.49
C ASP A 392 30.62 1.44 -23.04
N ASP A 393 31.56 1.03 -22.18
CA ASP A 393 32.94 0.74 -22.55
C ASP A 393 33.08 -0.66 -23.18
N GLY A 394 33.64 -0.71 -24.37
CA GLY A 394 33.73 -1.97 -25.16
C GLY A 394 34.57 -3.08 -24.50
N ASP A 395 35.63 -2.73 -23.77
CA ASP A 395 36.43 -3.73 -23.09
C ASP A 395 35.78 -4.21 -21.80
N ARG A 396 35.08 -3.35 -21.09
CA ARG A 396 34.22 -3.73 -19.94
C ARG A 396 33.05 -4.61 -20.40
N GLN A 397 32.44 -4.32 -21.55
CA GLN A 397 31.38 -5.20 -22.12
C GLN A 397 31.92 -6.60 -22.43
N LYS A 398 33.12 -6.72 -23.06
CA LYS A 398 33.76 -8.01 -23.29
C LYS A 398 34.07 -8.75 -21.98
N ALA A 399 34.60 -8.02 -21.00
CA ALA A 399 34.87 -8.56 -19.67
C ALA A 399 33.58 -9.01 -18.96
N ALA A 400 32.50 -8.27 -19.08
CA ALA A 400 31.18 -8.64 -18.55
C ALA A 400 30.65 -9.95 -19.17
N ARG A 401 30.87 -10.16 -20.48
CA ARG A 401 30.51 -11.44 -21.16
C ARG A 401 31.30 -12.63 -20.62
N LEU A 402 32.58 -12.46 -20.27
CA LEU A 402 33.37 -13.52 -19.61
C LEU A 402 32.83 -13.80 -18.19
N LEU A 403 32.47 -12.77 -17.44
CA LEU A 403 31.85 -12.93 -16.13
C LEU A 403 30.48 -13.64 -16.23
N GLU A 404 29.67 -13.31 -17.23
CA GLU A 404 28.39 -13.96 -17.52
C GLU A 404 28.52 -15.49 -17.65
N GLN A 405 29.57 -15.97 -18.31
CA GLN A 405 29.84 -17.41 -18.41
C GLN A 405 30.09 -18.04 -17.04
N ALA A 406 30.86 -17.39 -16.17
CA ALA A 406 31.07 -17.85 -14.80
C ALA A 406 29.77 -17.86 -13.97
N MET A 407 28.93 -16.87 -14.16
CA MET A 407 27.61 -16.79 -13.50
C MET A 407 26.65 -17.89 -13.97
N SER A 408 26.83 -18.40 -15.19
CA SER A 408 26.00 -19.47 -15.76
C SER A 408 26.54 -20.89 -15.48
N SER A 409 27.67 -21.01 -14.76
CA SER A 409 28.33 -22.29 -14.50
C SER A 409 27.50 -23.18 -13.56
N GLU A 410 27.75 -24.51 -13.62
CA GLU A 410 27.07 -25.46 -12.73
C GLU A 410 27.47 -25.26 -11.25
N ASP A 411 28.70 -24.81 -11.01
CA ASP A 411 29.13 -24.45 -9.65
C ASP A 411 28.30 -23.27 -9.09
N THR A 412 28.03 -22.25 -9.89
CA THR A 412 27.16 -21.13 -9.49
C THR A 412 25.73 -21.59 -9.26
N ARG A 413 25.21 -22.49 -10.10
CA ARG A 413 23.87 -23.08 -9.91
C ARG A 413 23.80 -23.92 -8.64
N ARG A 414 24.86 -24.62 -8.29
CA ARG A 414 24.97 -25.39 -7.04
C ARG A 414 24.94 -24.43 -5.83
N ASP A 415 25.78 -23.39 -5.85
CA ASP A 415 25.80 -22.37 -4.79
C ASP A 415 24.42 -21.71 -4.59
N ALA A 416 23.70 -21.45 -5.68
CA ALA A 416 22.34 -20.90 -5.61
C ALA A 416 21.37 -21.89 -4.95
N ARG A 417 21.42 -23.17 -5.32
CA ARG A 417 20.56 -24.20 -4.70
C ARG A 417 20.84 -24.37 -3.20
N GLU A 418 22.10 -24.27 -2.77
CA GLU A 418 22.47 -24.32 -1.35
C GLU A 418 21.85 -23.19 -0.53
N LEU A 419 21.52 -22.05 -1.17
CA LEU A 419 20.85 -20.92 -0.55
C LEU A 419 19.34 -20.88 -0.77
N GLY A 420 18.74 -21.98 -1.23
CA GLY A 420 17.28 -22.09 -1.40
C GLY A 420 16.74 -21.48 -2.67
N PHE A 421 17.57 -21.15 -3.66
CA PHE A 421 17.13 -20.71 -4.97
C PHE A 421 16.86 -21.89 -5.90
N ARG A 422 15.87 -21.74 -6.77
CA ARG A 422 15.68 -22.63 -7.91
C ARG A 422 16.67 -22.28 -9.02
N THR A 423 17.01 -23.26 -9.84
CA THR A 423 17.75 -23.01 -11.07
C THR A 423 16.94 -22.16 -12.06
N PRO A 424 17.57 -21.53 -13.07
CA PRO A 424 16.86 -20.71 -14.06
C PRO A 424 15.70 -21.42 -14.77
N ASP A 425 15.79 -22.74 -14.95
CA ASP A 425 14.72 -23.58 -15.50
C ASP A 425 13.64 -23.98 -14.47
N GLY A 426 13.73 -23.47 -13.23
CA GLY A 426 12.72 -23.65 -12.17
C GLY A 426 12.86 -24.95 -11.36
N LYS A 427 13.96 -25.71 -11.53
CA LYS A 427 14.21 -26.93 -10.75
C LYS A 427 14.54 -26.59 -9.30
N ALA A 428 13.82 -27.19 -8.37
CA ALA A 428 14.00 -26.96 -6.94
C ALA A 428 15.31 -27.56 -6.40
N PRO A 429 15.85 -27.00 -5.30
CA PRO A 429 16.88 -27.65 -4.48
C PRO A 429 16.43 -29.02 -3.98
N SER A 430 17.36 -29.94 -3.79
CA SER A 430 17.07 -31.32 -3.32
C SER A 430 16.45 -31.37 -1.91
N GLY A 431 16.67 -30.35 -1.08
CA GLY A 431 16.15 -30.26 0.27
C GLY A 431 14.71 -29.71 0.36
N PHE A 432 14.10 -29.31 -0.74
CA PHE A 432 12.74 -28.76 -0.70
C PHE A 432 11.70 -29.84 -0.33
N GLY A 433 10.78 -29.49 0.58
CA GLY A 433 9.73 -30.37 1.05
C GLY A 433 8.89 -29.73 2.15
N ALA A 434 7.89 -30.47 2.62
CA ALA A 434 6.96 -29.99 3.65
C ALA A 434 7.64 -29.61 4.97
N LYS A 435 8.77 -30.19 5.31
CA LYS A 435 9.55 -29.85 6.52
C LYS A 435 10.16 -28.44 6.42
N GLU A 436 10.54 -28.07 5.21
CA GLU A 436 11.13 -26.76 4.91
C GLU A 436 10.06 -25.68 4.59
N GLY A 437 8.79 -26.07 4.60
CA GLY A 437 7.66 -25.19 4.28
C GLY A 437 7.53 -24.82 2.81
N VAL A 438 8.26 -25.46 1.90
CA VAL A 438 8.29 -25.20 0.45
C VAL A 438 8.05 -26.46 -0.35
N SER A 439 7.61 -26.33 -1.62
CA SER A 439 7.32 -27.46 -2.50
C SER A 439 8.45 -27.76 -3.46
N PRO A 440 8.82 -29.02 -3.70
CA PRO A 440 9.76 -29.37 -4.77
C PRO A 440 9.13 -29.25 -6.17
N ALA A 441 7.81 -29.20 -6.27
CA ALA A 441 7.09 -29.05 -7.54
C ALA A 441 7.39 -27.70 -8.19
N ARG A 442 7.44 -27.68 -9.54
CA ARG A 442 7.60 -26.44 -10.29
C ARG A 442 6.27 -25.68 -10.29
N PRO A 443 6.21 -24.45 -9.76
CA PRO A 443 4.97 -23.68 -9.80
C PRO A 443 4.67 -23.23 -11.24
N ARG A 444 3.37 -23.12 -11.54
CA ARG A 444 2.92 -22.53 -12.80
C ARG A 444 3.40 -21.08 -12.88
N GLN A 445 4.00 -20.71 -14.02
CA GLN A 445 4.48 -19.36 -14.26
C GLN A 445 3.43 -18.55 -15.04
N LEU A 446 3.22 -17.32 -14.61
CA LEU A 446 2.52 -16.31 -15.40
C LEU A 446 3.48 -15.75 -16.46
N PRO A 447 2.97 -15.21 -17.59
CA PRO A 447 3.84 -14.58 -18.58
C PRO A 447 4.56 -13.37 -17.99
N ASN A 448 5.81 -13.15 -18.40
CA ASN A 448 6.55 -11.97 -17.96
C ASN A 448 5.88 -10.69 -18.46
N PRO A 449 5.63 -9.69 -17.59
CA PRO A 449 5.02 -8.43 -17.98
C PRO A 449 5.96 -7.62 -18.88
N LYS A 450 5.38 -6.84 -19.79
CA LYS A 450 6.13 -5.91 -20.64
C LYS A 450 6.56 -4.67 -19.84
N ALA A 451 7.62 -4.01 -20.26
CA ALA A 451 8.13 -2.81 -19.60
C ALA A 451 7.06 -1.71 -19.45
N ALA A 452 6.22 -1.51 -20.46
CA ALA A 452 5.11 -0.55 -20.40
C ALA A 452 4.09 -0.91 -19.30
N GLU A 453 3.76 -2.19 -19.14
CA GLU A 453 2.83 -2.67 -18.11
C GLU A 453 3.42 -2.48 -16.70
N VAL A 454 4.71 -2.77 -16.52
CA VAL A 454 5.42 -2.52 -15.25
C VAL A 454 5.36 -1.03 -14.89
N ASN A 455 5.70 -0.16 -15.83
CA ASN A 455 5.66 1.29 -15.61
C ASN A 455 4.25 1.78 -15.27
N GLN A 456 3.23 1.32 -15.99
CA GLN A 456 1.84 1.69 -15.75
C GLN A 456 1.38 1.28 -14.34
N VAL A 457 1.67 0.05 -13.92
CA VAL A 457 1.30 -0.47 -12.59
C VAL A 457 2.04 0.29 -11.49
N MET A 458 3.33 0.59 -11.66
CA MET A 458 4.09 1.33 -10.68
C MET A 458 3.67 2.80 -10.59
N GLN A 459 3.28 3.43 -11.69
CA GLN A 459 2.68 4.76 -11.67
C GLN A 459 1.32 4.75 -10.95
N ALA A 460 0.48 3.74 -11.21
CA ALA A 460 -0.78 3.57 -10.49
C ALA A 460 -0.54 3.37 -8.99
N TRP A 461 0.40 2.52 -8.60
CA TRP A 461 0.82 2.36 -7.20
C TRP A 461 1.24 3.69 -6.59
N SER A 462 2.14 4.43 -7.23
CA SER A 462 2.65 5.71 -6.75
C SER A 462 1.51 6.72 -6.49
N LYS A 463 0.55 6.80 -7.42
CA LYS A 463 -0.62 7.69 -7.28
C LYS A 463 -1.60 7.24 -6.20
N LEU A 464 -1.86 5.93 -6.09
CA LEU A 464 -2.87 5.37 -5.18
C LEU A 464 -2.35 5.14 -3.76
N SER A 465 -1.05 4.95 -3.60
CA SER A 465 -0.39 4.75 -2.31
C SER A 465 -0.13 6.04 -1.55
N LEU A 466 -0.24 7.21 -2.19
CA LEU A 466 -0.20 8.48 -1.47
C LEU A 466 -1.31 8.53 -0.42
N GLY A 467 -0.99 9.02 0.76
CA GLY A 467 -1.96 9.34 1.79
C GLY A 467 -3.03 10.27 1.26
N LEU A 468 -4.23 10.18 1.76
CA LEU A 468 -5.26 11.19 1.52
C LEU A 468 -5.18 12.25 2.61
N ARG A 469 -4.94 13.50 2.22
CA ARG A 469 -5.07 14.67 3.08
C ARG A 469 -6.13 15.59 2.50
N MET A 470 -7.22 15.78 3.22
CA MET A 470 -8.41 16.45 2.70
C MET A 470 -8.98 17.42 3.72
N LEU A 471 -9.19 18.66 3.31
CA LEU A 471 -9.98 19.63 4.04
C LEU A 471 -11.38 19.69 3.43
N THR A 472 -12.40 19.33 4.20
CA THR A 472 -13.80 19.40 3.77
C THR A 472 -14.40 20.75 4.16
N LEU A 473 -15.03 21.42 3.20
CA LEU A 473 -15.77 22.66 3.37
C LEU A 473 -17.24 22.34 3.16
N ILE A 474 -18.04 22.44 4.21
CA ILE A 474 -19.46 22.10 4.18
C ILE A 474 -20.29 23.37 4.34
N ASP A 475 -21.09 23.66 3.32
CA ASP A 475 -22.05 24.74 3.34
C ASP A 475 -23.12 24.49 4.39
N VAL A 476 -23.35 25.48 5.24
CA VAL A 476 -24.40 25.50 6.25
C VAL A 476 -25.28 26.74 6.10
N SER A 477 -25.32 27.36 4.90
CA SER A 477 -26.20 28.49 4.60
C SER A 477 -27.70 28.14 4.78
N GLY A 478 -28.54 29.13 4.79
CA GLY A 478 -29.99 28.96 5.03
C GLY A 478 -30.66 28.04 4.01
N SER A 479 -30.20 28.02 2.75
CA SER A 479 -30.72 27.17 1.68
C SER A 479 -30.52 25.68 1.94
N MET A 480 -29.51 25.30 2.75
CA MET A 480 -29.26 23.93 3.16
C MET A 480 -30.35 23.30 4.03
N ALA A 481 -31.30 24.11 4.50
CA ALA A 481 -32.51 23.67 5.20
C ALA A 481 -33.60 23.11 4.25
N GLU A 482 -33.48 23.31 2.93
CA GLU A 482 -34.46 22.83 1.95
C GLU A 482 -34.56 21.31 1.96
N GLU A 483 -35.79 20.77 2.02
CA GLU A 483 -36.03 19.33 2.03
C GLU A 483 -35.78 18.70 0.65
N VAL A 484 -35.11 17.55 0.65
CA VAL A 484 -34.80 16.75 -0.55
C VAL A 484 -35.43 15.37 -0.51
N ALA A 485 -35.90 14.96 0.66
CA ALA A 485 -36.70 13.77 0.91
C ALA A 485 -37.56 13.99 2.18
N PRO A 486 -38.60 13.19 2.41
CA PRO A 486 -39.40 13.31 3.63
C PRO A 486 -38.51 13.33 4.88
N HIS A 487 -38.64 14.40 5.66
CA HIS A 487 -37.85 14.64 6.88
C HIS A 487 -36.34 14.71 6.70
N THR A 488 -35.85 14.95 5.50
CA THR A 488 -34.43 15.03 5.20
C THR A 488 -34.12 16.31 4.41
N ASN A 489 -33.40 17.24 5.01
CA ASN A 489 -32.93 18.44 4.33
C ASN A 489 -31.58 18.18 3.60
N ARG A 490 -31.12 19.14 2.78
CA ARG A 490 -29.86 19.05 2.02
C ARG A 490 -28.65 18.75 2.91
N LEU A 491 -28.56 19.44 4.05
CA LEU A 491 -27.44 19.26 4.98
C LEU A 491 -27.43 17.85 5.61
N GLN A 492 -28.60 17.33 5.98
CA GLN A 492 -28.72 15.98 6.49
C GLN A 492 -28.36 14.92 5.45
N ALA A 493 -28.76 15.13 4.18
CA ALA A 493 -28.37 14.25 3.08
C ALA A 493 -26.84 14.22 2.87
N ILE A 494 -26.19 15.39 2.90
CA ILE A 494 -24.71 15.50 2.84
C ILE A 494 -24.08 14.80 4.05
N ALA A 495 -24.60 14.98 5.25
CA ALA A 495 -24.10 14.33 6.45
C ALA A 495 -24.14 12.80 6.35
N GLN A 496 -25.25 12.22 5.91
CA GLN A 496 -25.41 10.76 5.73
C GLN A 496 -24.40 10.20 4.73
N VAL A 497 -24.25 10.85 3.57
CA VAL A 497 -23.28 10.41 2.55
C VAL A 497 -21.85 10.54 3.06
N SER A 498 -21.53 11.63 3.75
CA SER A 498 -20.20 11.87 4.32
C SER A 498 -19.83 10.82 5.37
N GLN A 499 -20.79 10.38 6.20
CA GLN A 499 -20.59 9.27 7.16
C GLN A 499 -20.24 7.97 6.45
N GLY A 500 -20.96 7.63 5.37
CA GLY A 500 -20.67 6.46 4.54
C GLY A 500 -19.27 6.53 3.93
N GLY A 501 -18.88 7.67 3.39
CA GLY A 501 -17.53 7.91 2.86
C GLY A 501 -16.44 7.81 3.93
N LEU A 502 -16.68 8.38 5.11
CA LEU A 502 -15.74 8.36 6.22
C LEU A 502 -15.46 6.93 6.72
N SER A 503 -16.46 6.03 6.68
CA SER A 503 -16.29 4.63 7.07
C SER A 503 -15.33 3.85 6.17
N MET A 504 -15.15 4.29 4.93
CA MET A 504 -14.25 3.67 3.94
C MET A 504 -12.83 4.25 3.95
N MET A 505 -12.60 5.34 4.70
CA MET A 505 -11.28 5.96 4.79
C MET A 505 -10.42 5.23 5.84
N SER A 506 -9.13 5.09 5.55
CA SER A 506 -8.16 4.52 6.48
C SER A 506 -7.88 5.43 7.69
N ASN A 507 -7.29 4.88 8.74
CA ASN A 507 -6.98 5.64 9.96
C ASN A 507 -5.83 6.65 9.77
N ASP A 508 -4.99 6.45 8.77
CA ASP A 508 -3.91 7.36 8.39
C ASP A 508 -4.35 8.48 7.43
N THR A 509 -5.59 8.42 6.91
CA THR A 509 -6.18 9.54 6.18
C THR A 509 -6.22 10.78 7.07
N GLU A 510 -5.63 11.88 6.61
CA GLU A 510 -5.74 13.16 7.28
C GLU A 510 -6.97 13.91 6.79
N LEU A 511 -7.88 14.23 7.70
CA LEU A 511 -9.12 14.93 7.39
C LEU A 511 -9.34 16.08 8.36
N GLY A 512 -9.67 17.24 7.79
CA GLY A 512 -10.18 18.40 8.50
C GLY A 512 -11.59 18.76 8.03
N GLN A 513 -12.34 19.49 8.84
CA GLN A 513 -13.69 19.92 8.51
C GLN A 513 -13.92 21.37 8.91
N TRP A 514 -14.31 22.19 7.94
CA TRP A 514 -14.80 23.52 8.16
C TRP A 514 -16.27 23.60 7.75
N LEU A 515 -17.04 24.36 8.53
CA LEU A 515 -18.40 24.75 8.18
C LEU A 515 -18.36 26.19 7.68
N PHE A 516 -19.10 26.51 6.61
CA PHE A 516 -19.08 27.85 6.08
C PHE A 516 -20.50 28.39 5.75
N SER A 517 -20.64 29.67 5.93
CA SER A 517 -21.73 30.55 5.56
C SER A 517 -21.24 31.98 5.77
N THR A 518 -22.05 33.01 5.67
CA THR A 518 -21.64 34.37 6.09
C THR A 518 -21.54 34.45 7.62
N ASN A 519 -20.55 35.21 8.15
CA ASN A 519 -20.40 35.52 9.59
C ASN A 519 -20.41 34.28 10.52
N MET A 520 -19.65 33.25 10.19
CA MET A 520 -19.56 32.01 11.00
C MET A 520 -18.76 32.22 12.29
N GLN A 521 -17.70 33.03 12.23
CA GLN A 521 -16.87 33.38 13.38
C GLN A 521 -16.49 34.86 13.30
N GLY A 522 -17.28 35.71 13.95
CA GLY A 522 -17.21 37.14 13.77
C GLY A 522 -17.51 37.53 12.31
N LYS A 523 -16.56 38.18 11.63
CA LYS A 523 -16.66 38.54 10.20
C LYS A 523 -16.17 37.44 9.25
N LEU A 524 -15.63 36.34 9.79
CA LEU A 524 -15.15 35.23 8.95
C LEU A 524 -16.33 34.40 8.45
N PRO A 525 -16.34 34.01 7.15
CA PRO A 525 -17.41 33.23 6.57
C PRO A 525 -17.30 31.72 6.88
N TYR A 526 -16.31 31.30 7.63
CA TYR A 526 -16.07 29.91 7.98
C TYR A 526 -15.75 29.75 9.47
N LYS A 527 -15.87 28.50 9.91
CA LYS A 527 -15.46 28.07 11.25
C LYS A 527 -14.83 26.68 11.12
N GLU A 528 -13.62 26.51 11.63
CA GLU A 528 -13.04 25.18 11.81
C GLU A 528 -13.83 24.40 12.84
N SER A 529 -14.39 23.26 12.46
CA SER A 529 -15.11 22.35 13.35
C SER A 529 -14.25 21.19 13.78
N VAL A 530 -13.36 20.70 12.91
CA VAL A 530 -12.34 19.70 13.22
C VAL A 530 -11.04 20.06 12.49
N SER A 531 -9.94 20.18 13.23
CA SER A 531 -8.62 20.44 12.65
C SER A 531 -8.13 19.27 11.80
N ILE A 532 -7.33 19.56 10.77
CA ILE A 532 -6.82 18.53 9.86
C ILE A 532 -5.79 17.64 10.56
N GLY A 533 -5.92 16.33 10.39
CA GLY A 533 -5.01 15.32 10.94
C GLY A 533 -5.51 13.90 10.75
N PRO A 534 -4.71 12.87 11.16
CA PRO A 534 -5.05 11.46 10.98
C PRO A 534 -6.37 11.07 11.65
N LEU A 535 -7.25 10.37 10.91
CA LEU A 535 -8.56 9.91 11.44
C LEU A 535 -8.44 8.99 12.66
N GLY A 536 -7.37 8.21 12.74
CA GLY A 536 -7.10 7.32 13.87
C GLY A 536 -6.44 7.99 15.08
N GLU A 537 -6.06 9.27 14.97
CA GLU A 537 -5.44 10.02 16.06
C GLU A 537 -6.43 10.21 17.22
N ARG A 538 -5.94 10.01 18.43
CA ARG A 538 -6.74 10.26 19.65
C ARG A 538 -6.63 11.72 20.06
N ILE A 539 -7.80 12.36 20.16
CA ILE A 539 -7.96 13.71 20.65
C ILE A 539 -8.81 13.62 21.92
N GLY A 540 -8.15 13.70 23.08
CA GLY A 540 -8.81 13.41 24.37
C GLY A 540 -9.29 11.96 24.46
N SER A 541 -10.56 11.75 24.79
CA SER A 541 -11.19 10.43 24.88
C SER A 541 -11.63 9.85 23.53
N ASN A 542 -11.69 10.65 22.47
CA ASN A 542 -12.22 10.27 21.16
C ASN A 542 -11.12 10.15 20.10
N THR A 543 -11.41 9.47 19.01
CA THR A 543 -10.60 9.55 17.79
C THR A 543 -11.07 10.77 16.95
N ARG A 544 -10.19 11.29 16.08
CA ARG A 544 -10.57 12.34 15.12
C ARG A 544 -11.75 11.88 14.25
N ARG A 545 -11.79 10.62 13.85
CA ARG A 545 -12.94 10.02 13.14
C ARG A 545 -14.24 10.23 13.89
N ASN A 546 -14.26 9.93 15.18
CA ASN A 546 -15.46 10.09 16.01
C ASN A 546 -15.84 11.57 16.17
N LEU A 547 -14.85 12.47 16.22
CA LEU A 547 -15.14 13.92 16.26
C LEU A 547 -15.78 14.39 14.96
N VAL A 548 -15.26 13.97 13.79
CA VAL A 548 -15.88 14.29 12.49
C VAL A 548 -17.31 13.76 12.42
N LEU A 549 -17.53 12.48 12.80
CA LEU A 549 -18.88 11.89 12.85
C LEU A 549 -19.81 12.68 13.77
N SER A 550 -19.35 13.07 14.95
CA SER A 550 -20.13 13.87 15.89
C SER A 550 -20.51 15.23 15.30
N GLN A 551 -19.57 15.92 14.64
CA GLN A 551 -19.83 17.19 13.99
C GLN A 551 -20.82 17.05 12.83
N LEU A 552 -20.69 16.01 11.99
CA LEU A 552 -21.64 15.73 10.91
C LEU A 552 -23.07 15.53 11.44
N ASN A 553 -23.23 14.87 12.59
CA ASN A 553 -24.55 14.65 13.22
C ASN A 553 -25.12 15.90 13.87
N GLN A 554 -24.30 16.86 14.27
CA GLN A 554 -24.70 18.06 15.01
C GLN A 554 -24.89 19.29 14.12
N MET A 555 -24.47 19.19 12.83
CA MET A 555 -24.61 20.32 11.89
C MET A 555 -26.06 20.75 11.72
N LYS A 556 -26.28 22.06 11.71
CA LYS A 556 -27.56 22.66 11.44
C LYS A 556 -27.41 23.80 10.44
N PRO A 557 -28.37 23.98 9.51
CA PRO A 557 -28.37 25.15 8.65
C PRO A 557 -28.42 26.43 9.49
N LYS A 558 -27.69 27.44 9.08
CA LYS A 558 -27.68 28.75 9.73
C LYS A 558 -28.86 29.58 9.23
N PRO A 559 -29.84 29.88 10.05
CA PRO A 559 -30.94 30.73 9.64
C PRO A 559 -30.43 32.10 9.16
N ASN A 560 -30.92 32.57 8.01
CA ASN A 560 -30.50 33.83 7.37
C ASN A 560 -28.98 33.90 7.10
N GLY A 561 -28.30 32.77 6.94
CA GLY A 561 -26.92 32.72 6.54
C GLY A 561 -26.80 32.62 5.03
N ASP A 562 -26.05 33.53 4.40
CA ASP A 562 -25.72 33.48 2.97
C ASP A 562 -24.47 32.65 2.71
N THR A 563 -24.08 32.46 1.44
CA THR A 563 -23.03 31.56 1.03
C THR A 563 -21.69 32.29 0.85
N GLY A 564 -20.85 32.31 1.87
CA GLY A 564 -19.52 32.94 1.85
C GLY A 564 -18.45 32.06 1.20
N LEU A 565 -18.66 31.63 -0.06
CA LEU A 565 -17.86 30.61 -0.74
C LEU A 565 -16.43 31.09 -1.05
N TYR A 566 -16.28 32.27 -1.68
CA TYR A 566 -14.98 32.71 -2.20
C TYR A 566 -13.95 32.98 -1.09
N ARG A 567 -14.33 33.69 -0.05
CA ARG A 567 -13.41 33.93 1.08
C ARG A 567 -13.06 32.64 1.80
N THR A 568 -14.00 31.72 1.92
CA THR A 568 -13.76 30.40 2.52
C THR A 568 -12.79 29.58 1.67
N MET A 569 -12.99 29.57 0.36
CA MET A 569 -12.10 28.85 -0.57
C MET A 569 -10.67 29.39 -0.54
N LEU A 570 -10.51 30.71 -0.57
CA LEU A 570 -9.19 31.34 -0.49
C LEU A 570 -8.48 31.02 0.84
N ALA A 571 -9.20 31.07 1.95
CA ALA A 571 -8.65 30.72 3.25
C ALA A 571 -8.26 29.24 3.33
N ALA A 572 -9.12 28.35 2.84
CA ALA A 572 -8.86 26.91 2.83
C ALA A 572 -7.67 26.53 1.91
N TYR A 573 -7.56 27.17 0.75
CA TYR A 573 -6.44 26.96 -0.16
C TYR A 573 -5.12 27.42 0.46
N LYS A 574 -5.14 28.58 1.13
CA LYS A 574 -3.99 29.09 1.88
C LYS A 574 -3.58 28.13 3.00
N GLU A 575 -4.51 27.67 3.83
CA GLU A 575 -4.28 26.69 4.90
C GLU A 575 -3.62 25.40 4.37
N MET A 576 -4.17 24.86 3.28
CA MET A 576 -3.64 23.64 2.67
C MET A 576 -2.26 23.85 2.04
N ASN A 577 -1.95 25.04 1.54
CA ASN A 577 -0.65 25.38 0.98
C ASN A 577 0.42 25.56 2.07
N GLU A 578 0.07 26.22 3.17
CA GLU A 578 0.97 26.45 4.32
C GLU A 578 1.27 25.14 5.06
N SER A 579 0.27 24.25 5.17
CA SER A 579 0.39 22.95 5.83
C SER A 579 0.60 21.79 4.85
N TYR A 580 1.09 22.05 3.63
CA TYR A 580 1.26 21.05 2.59
C TYR A 580 2.18 19.89 3.01
N LYS A 581 1.79 18.67 2.66
CA LYS A 581 2.56 17.44 2.92
C LYS A 581 2.79 16.69 1.60
N PRO A 582 4.03 16.56 1.12
CA PRO A 582 4.34 15.95 -0.18
C PRO A 582 4.02 14.45 -0.24
N GLU A 583 4.01 13.75 0.91
CA GLU A 583 3.65 12.34 1.01
C GLU A 583 2.13 12.07 0.95
N PHE A 584 1.32 13.12 0.82
CA PHE A 584 -0.13 13.04 0.71
C PHE A 584 -0.64 13.64 -0.60
N GLY A 585 -1.73 13.08 -1.12
CA GLY A 585 -2.56 13.78 -2.09
C GLY A 585 -3.37 14.85 -1.36
N ASN A 586 -2.91 16.09 -1.43
CA ASN A 586 -3.55 17.24 -0.78
C ASN A 586 -4.76 17.70 -1.58
N SER A 587 -5.92 17.81 -0.94
CA SER A 587 -7.16 18.21 -1.62
C SER A 587 -8.11 18.97 -0.72
N ILE A 588 -8.93 19.81 -1.33
CA ILE A 588 -10.09 20.44 -0.71
C ILE A 588 -11.33 19.79 -1.31
N LEU A 589 -12.31 19.47 -0.50
CA LEU A 589 -13.63 19.00 -0.93
C LEU A 589 -14.67 20.02 -0.47
N LEU A 590 -15.28 20.72 -1.43
CA LEU A 590 -16.39 21.64 -1.17
C LEU A 590 -17.73 20.94 -1.43
N LEU A 591 -18.66 21.13 -0.50
CA LEU A 591 -20.05 20.67 -0.58
C LEU A 591 -20.95 21.90 -0.40
N THR A 592 -21.71 22.30 -1.43
CA THR A 592 -22.56 23.49 -1.44
C THR A 592 -23.83 23.26 -2.25
N ASP A 593 -24.89 23.99 -1.97
CA ASP A 593 -26.14 23.98 -2.73
C ASP A 593 -26.45 25.31 -3.42
N GLY A 594 -25.56 26.29 -3.27
CA GLY A 594 -25.74 27.65 -3.77
C GLY A 594 -24.55 28.19 -4.56
N LYS A 595 -24.76 29.39 -5.09
CA LYS A 595 -23.69 30.25 -5.65
C LYS A 595 -23.15 31.15 -4.51
N ASN A 596 -21.97 31.75 -4.77
CA ASN A 596 -21.43 32.70 -3.80
C ASN A 596 -22.40 33.88 -3.60
N ASP A 597 -22.76 34.12 -2.33
CA ASP A 597 -23.51 35.28 -1.88
C ASP A 597 -22.85 35.83 -0.61
N ASP A 598 -21.93 36.77 -0.81
CA ASP A 598 -21.12 37.35 0.26
C ASP A 598 -20.85 38.83 -0.03
N PRO A 599 -21.81 39.73 0.31
CA PRO A 599 -21.65 41.14 0.09
C PRO A 599 -20.40 41.70 0.76
N GLY A 600 -19.53 42.32 0.00
CA GLY A 600 -18.22 42.83 0.45
C GLY A 600 -17.07 41.81 0.41
N GLY A 601 -17.30 40.61 -0.07
CA GLY A 601 -16.27 39.65 -0.43
C GLY A 601 -15.63 39.91 -1.82
N PRO A 602 -14.58 39.15 -2.20
CA PRO A 602 -13.99 39.27 -3.50
C PRO A 602 -14.95 38.81 -4.61
N THR A 603 -14.79 39.35 -5.81
CA THR A 603 -15.48 38.84 -7.01
C THR A 603 -14.88 37.51 -7.47
N LEU A 604 -15.59 36.75 -8.33
CA LEU A 604 -15.05 35.53 -8.92
C LEU A 604 -13.70 35.77 -9.64
N ALA A 605 -13.58 36.86 -10.40
CA ALA A 605 -12.33 37.20 -11.10
C ALA A 605 -11.17 37.44 -10.12
N GLN A 606 -11.41 38.15 -9.02
CA GLN A 606 -10.43 38.38 -7.97
C GLN A 606 -10.05 37.07 -7.24
N THR A 607 -11.03 36.22 -6.98
CA THR A 607 -10.81 34.89 -6.36
C THR A 607 -9.94 34.00 -7.24
N LEU A 608 -10.26 33.91 -8.53
CA LEU A 608 -9.46 33.14 -9.50
C LEU A 608 -8.02 33.66 -9.64
N ALA A 609 -7.84 34.99 -9.65
CA ALA A 609 -6.51 35.61 -9.69
C ALA A 609 -5.71 35.28 -8.43
N GLN A 610 -6.34 35.33 -7.24
CA GLN A 610 -5.67 34.99 -5.98
C GLN A 610 -5.35 33.48 -5.89
N LEU A 611 -6.27 32.60 -6.28
CA LEU A 611 -6.03 31.15 -6.34
C LEU A 611 -4.85 30.84 -7.25
N LYS A 612 -4.82 31.42 -8.45
CA LYS A 612 -3.72 31.26 -9.40
C LYS A 612 -2.38 31.79 -8.84
N GLY A 613 -2.40 32.88 -8.11
CA GLY A 613 -1.21 33.44 -7.46
C GLY A 613 -0.68 32.59 -6.29
N MET A 614 -1.52 31.75 -5.69
CA MET A 614 -1.14 30.81 -4.61
C MET A 614 -0.70 29.44 -5.12
N GLN A 615 -0.82 29.16 -6.43
CA GLN A 615 -0.42 27.87 -6.99
C GLN A 615 1.11 27.72 -6.98
N ASP A 616 1.55 26.51 -6.62
CA ASP A 616 2.94 26.07 -6.67
C ASP A 616 2.95 24.68 -7.32
N GLU A 617 3.67 24.53 -8.44
CA GLU A 617 3.78 23.26 -9.16
C GLU A 617 4.36 22.14 -8.30
N ASN A 618 5.16 22.48 -7.28
CA ASN A 618 5.73 21.53 -6.32
C ASN A 618 4.77 21.20 -5.17
N LYS A 619 3.65 21.93 -5.05
CA LYS A 619 2.63 21.76 -4.01
C LYS A 619 1.23 21.64 -4.62
N PRO A 620 0.96 20.61 -5.44
CA PRO A 620 -0.35 20.48 -6.06
C PRO A 620 -1.46 20.24 -5.04
N ILE A 621 -2.46 21.12 -5.03
CA ILE A 621 -3.67 21.04 -4.22
C ILE A 621 -4.87 21.00 -5.16
N GLN A 622 -5.65 19.93 -5.12
CA GLN A 622 -6.85 19.77 -5.94
C GLN A 622 -8.09 20.28 -5.21
N VAL A 623 -8.88 21.13 -5.85
CA VAL A 623 -10.18 21.56 -5.32
C VAL A 623 -11.30 20.80 -6.02
N ASN A 624 -11.88 19.84 -5.32
CA ASN A 624 -13.01 19.06 -5.80
C ASN A 624 -14.31 19.61 -5.20
N MET A 625 -15.34 19.77 -6.02
CA MET A 625 -16.58 20.37 -5.59
C MET A 625 -17.78 19.53 -5.97
N ILE A 626 -18.70 19.39 -5.04
CA ILE A 626 -20.01 18.78 -5.24
C ILE A 626 -21.08 19.85 -5.00
N GLY A 627 -21.74 20.24 -6.08
CA GLY A 627 -22.91 21.09 -6.02
C GLY A 627 -24.17 20.26 -5.85
N PHE A 628 -25.09 20.66 -4.98
CA PHE A 628 -26.31 19.92 -4.71
C PHE A 628 -27.55 20.73 -5.08
N GLY A 629 -28.32 20.25 -6.04
CA GLY A 629 -29.58 20.87 -6.49
C GLY A 629 -29.41 21.89 -7.61
N LYS A 630 -30.50 22.60 -7.90
CA LYS A 630 -30.60 23.57 -9.02
C LYS A 630 -30.07 24.96 -8.71
N GLY A 631 -29.83 25.26 -7.42
CA GLY A 631 -29.37 26.59 -6.95
C GLY A 631 -27.90 26.86 -7.23
N VAL A 632 -27.14 25.83 -7.64
CA VAL A 632 -25.71 25.91 -7.87
C VAL A 632 -25.40 26.57 -9.20
N ASP A 633 -24.48 27.53 -9.21
CA ASP A 633 -23.89 28.04 -10.45
C ASP A 633 -22.73 27.13 -10.89
N ARG A 634 -23.04 26.22 -11.79
CA ARG A 634 -22.08 25.25 -12.33
C ARG A 634 -20.86 25.92 -12.97
N ASN A 635 -21.06 27.00 -13.71
CA ASN A 635 -19.97 27.72 -14.39
C ASN A 635 -19.01 28.36 -13.39
N GLU A 636 -19.53 28.91 -12.30
CA GLU A 636 -18.74 29.44 -11.18
C GLU A 636 -17.84 28.38 -10.58
N LEU A 637 -18.41 27.20 -10.25
CA LEU A 637 -17.65 26.10 -9.66
C LEU A 637 -16.65 25.52 -10.65
N GLU A 638 -17.00 25.35 -11.93
CA GLU A 638 -16.09 24.84 -12.96
C GLU A 638 -14.86 25.74 -13.13
N ARG A 639 -15.03 27.06 -13.13
CA ARG A 639 -13.92 28.00 -13.22
C ARG A 639 -12.97 27.94 -12.04
N ILE A 640 -13.48 27.71 -10.82
CA ILE A 640 -12.64 27.52 -9.64
C ILE A 640 -11.89 26.18 -9.71
N ALA A 641 -12.58 25.10 -10.14
CA ALA A 641 -11.97 23.79 -10.27
C ALA A 641 -10.87 23.75 -11.34
N GLU A 642 -11.14 24.35 -12.51
CA GLU A 642 -10.14 24.47 -13.59
C GLU A 642 -8.89 25.23 -13.13
N ALA A 643 -9.10 26.33 -12.37
CA ALA A 643 -7.99 27.09 -11.82
C ALA A 643 -7.13 26.30 -10.81
N THR A 644 -7.59 25.17 -10.32
CA THR A 644 -6.92 24.37 -9.28
C THR A 644 -6.74 22.90 -9.66
N ASN A 645 -6.82 22.56 -10.95
CA ASN A 645 -6.74 21.19 -11.47
C ASN A 645 -7.72 20.21 -10.76
N GLY A 646 -8.86 20.73 -10.34
CA GLY A 646 -9.89 20.00 -9.63
C GLY A 646 -11.04 19.55 -10.52
N ASN A 647 -12.14 19.12 -9.89
CA ASN A 647 -13.34 18.63 -10.58
C ASN A 647 -14.61 19.15 -9.93
N VAL A 648 -15.65 19.35 -10.77
CA VAL A 648 -17.00 19.67 -10.31
C VAL A 648 -17.95 18.55 -10.70
N GLN A 649 -18.81 18.18 -9.79
CA GLN A 649 -19.95 17.30 -10.03
C GLN A 649 -21.21 17.93 -9.45
N ILE A 650 -22.32 17.82 -10.18
CA ILE A 650 -23.62 18.28 -9.69
C ILE A 650 -24.47 17.05 -9.34
N ALA A 651 -24.96 17.02 -8.13
CA ALA A 651 -25.87 16.00 -7.62
C ALA A 651 -27.28 16.57 -7.54
N MET A 652 -28.25 15.82 -8.00
CA MET A 652 -29.68 16.20 -7.91
C MET A 652 -30.39 15.42 -6.79
N THR A 653 -29.81 14.29 -6.37
CA THR A 653 -30.35 13.41 -5.33
C THR A 653 -29.26 13.03 -4.33
N PRO A 654 -29.61 12.62 -3.10
CA PRO A 654 -28.63 12.09 -2.14
C PRO A 654 -27.84 10.88 -2.69
N GLN A 655 -28.47 10.05 -3.51
CA GLN A 655 -27.82 8.90 -4.17
C GLN A 655 -26.77 9.35 -5.18
N ASP A 656 -26.97 10.47 -5.85
CA ASP A 656 -25.96 11.04 -6.75
C ASP A 656 -24.74 11.50 -5.97
N ILE A 657 -24.93 12.16 -4.80
CA ILE A 657 -23.82 12.56 -3.92
C ILE A 657 -23.00 11.33 -3.54
N GLN A 658 -23.65 10.23 -3.17
CA GLN A 658 -22.97 8.99 -2.79
C GLN A 658 -22.16 8.42 -3.96
N LYS A 659 -22.74 8.32 -5.17
CA LYS A 659 -22.04 7.85 -6.37
C LYS A 659 -20.85 8.74 -6.72
N ILE A 660 -21.04 10.06 -6.67
CA ILE A 660 -20.00 11.04 -6.95
C ILE A 660 -18.87 10.91 -5.94
N PHE A 661 -19.20 10.83 -4.65
CA PHE A 661 -18.22 10.69 -3.59
C PHE A 661 -17.40 9.41 -3.74
N LEU A 662 -18.05 8.26 -4.00
CA LEU A 662 -17.38 7.00 -4.30
C LEU A 662 -16.47 7.10 -5.53
N LYS A 663 -16.95 7.75 -6.59
CA LYS A 663 -16.19 7.99 -7.81
C LYS A 663 -15.00 8.93 -7.58
N MET A 664 -15.13 9.96 -6.75
CA MET A 664 -14.02 10.85 -6.40
C MET A 664 -12.97 10.13 -5.54
N LEU A 665 -13.38 9.27 -4.63
CA LEU A 665 -12.46 8.41 -3.89
C LEU A 665 -11.76 7.38 -4.79
N SER A 666 -12.40 6.93 -5.87
CA SER A 666 -11.83 5.96 -6.84
C SER A 666 -11.05 6.62 -7.99
N ARG A 667 -11.39 7.86 -8.41
CA ARG A 667 -10.87 8.55 -9.61
C ARG A 667 -9.43 9.07 -9.53
N ARG A 668 -8.69 8.84 -8.47
CA ARG A 668 -7.25 9.15 -8.44
C ARG A 668 -6.40 8.31 -9.42
N ILE A 669 -7.05 7.45 -10.22
CA ILE A 669 -6.38 6.56 -11.18
C ILE A 669 -6.24 7.19 -12.59
N THR A 670 -7.02 8.20 -12.94
CA THR A 670 -7.18 8.63 -14.34
C THR A 670 -6.77 10.07 -14.66
N SER A 671 -6.03 10.75 -13.80
CA SER A 671 -5.48 12.07 -14.13
C SER A 671 -3.97 12.08 -14.16
#